data_333013472ddfd7dd504ef28a6c26fbaa
#
_entry.id   333013472ddfd7dd504ef28a6c26fbaa
#
_cell.length_a   1.000
_cell.length_b   1.000
_cell.length_c   1.000
_cell.angle_alpha   90.00
_cell.angle_beta   90.00
_cell.angle_gamma   90.00
#
_symmetry.space_group_name_H-M   'P 1'
#
loop_
_entity.id
_entity.type
_entity.pdbx_description
1 polymer ?
#
loop_
_entity_poly.entity_id
_entity_poly.type
_entity_poly.pdbx_seq_one_letter_code
_entity_poly.pdbx_strand_id
1 'polypeptide(L)'
;MPAAAAHPTASRAVRIPLDGTVTAAQAGLLVRGDERPFAFTGRWAGAAALVGSEPVRVARDDEDPFALLDAQPAVDGAPDGFVGGGWFGMLGYGLGRRIETLSPPPPAPERLPDAVLAFHDHLLLLDGDGRWWFEALWTDERAAALEARLAVLRARVAAGVGARVATGVREPPDPVAVAPGPWWATPSPAGHARAVAACRERIAAGDLFQANLSLRLRASLQGDPVDLFTRGVAALSPDRAAWLSGPWGAVASLSPELFVERRGDEVRSAPIKGTRPRPADPAAAEAQRRELAAAPKDRAENVMIVDLMRNDLGRVCEPGSVRVTALAEVRAHAGVWHLVSEVAGRLRPGVGDAALVSALFPPGSVTGAPKLAAMDVISELESTARQAFCGAFGFASPATGLELSVAIRTFECRDGEVWLDVGGGVVADSDPDAEAAEALAKARPLLAAIGATLEVDGAELDRDARVAPPTTSAGPAPGGSGAAGSGRACEPGTPADVSPPVPRRLGVHPVPRPDPAAGIFETLLVRDGVAVAAEEHLARLGRSAQELYAVRLPSALPALLQHAALEQGGPCRIRVVLRADGDVRLEAAPLPAPGAPVALEPIALPGGLGAHKWRDRRLADAWDGAVAPAIPLLVDLDGRVLETTRASVFAFRDGKLITPPLDGSILPGVTRARTLAEAADLGIPTAERPLTLDQLVGADAVLTSGALRGLEPVAAIGSMLLAQHDDRLTPLVAHLSPEQRR
;
A
#
# COMPACT_ATOMS: atom_id res chain seq x y z
N MET A 1 -12.61 -26.67 -29.22
CA MET A 1 -12.54 -27.16 -27.83
C MET A 1 -11.11 -27.01 -27.37
N PRO A 2 -10.77 -26.15 -26.41
CA PRO A 2 -9.42 -26.13 -25.85
C PRO A 2 -9.26 -27.37 -24.97
N ALA A 3 -8.10 -28.04 -25.10
CA ALA A 3 -7.72 -29.19 -24.33
C ALA A 3 -7.81 -28.87 -22.84
N ALA A 4 -8.49 -29.75 -22.10
CA ALA A 4 -8.52 -29.70 -20.63
C ALA A 4 -7.07 -29.73 -20.12
N ALA A 5 -6.68 -28.71 -19.35
CA ALA A 5 -5.42 -28.70 -18.64
C ALA A 5 -5.44 -29.91 -17.68
N ALA A 6 -4.48 -30.82 -17.88
CA ALA A 6 -4.30 -31.95 -16.98
C ALA A 6 -4.10 -31.39 -15.57
N HIS A 7 -4.90 -31.86 -14.61
CA HIS A 7 -4.67 -31.60 -13.19
C HIS A 7 -3.23 -32.02 -12.86
N PRO A 8 -2.43 -31.16 -12.22
CA PRO A 8 -1.08 -31.54 -11.81
C PRO A 8 -1.21 -32.74 -10.86
N THR A 9 -0.49 -33.84 -11.18
CA THR A 9 -0.36 -34.98 -10.29
C THR A 9 0.11 -34.51 -8.92
N ALA A 10 -0.60 -34.91 -7.85
CA ALA A 10 -0.23 -34.55 -6.49
C ALA A 10 1.22 -34.96 -6.21
N SER A 11 2.01 -34.04 -5.66
CA SER A 11 3.39 -34.31 -5.28
C SER A 11 3.43 -34.89 -3.88
N ARG A 12 4.33 -35.85 -3.63
CA ARG A 12 4.59 -36.40 -2.29
C ARG A 12 5.73 -35.60 -1.64
N ALA A 13 5.54 -35.17 -0.40
CA ALA A 13 6.61 -34.54 0.38
C ALA A 13 7.69 -35.58 0.75
N VAL A 14 8.95 -35.27 0.41
CA VAL A 14 10.13 -36.10 0.75
C VAL A 14 11.14 -35.24 1.49
N ARG A 15 11.56 -35.69 2.68
CA ARG A 15 12.57 -35.01 3.51
C ARG A 15 13.64 -36.02 3.92
N ILE A 16 14.91 -35.72 3.58
CA ILE A 16 16.06 -36.62 3.78
C ILE A 16 17.14 -35.85 4.53
N PRO A 17 17.63 -36.37 5.69
CA PRO A 17 18.72 -35.72 6.43
C PRO A 17 20.04 -35.86 5.66
N LEU A 18 20.88 -34.82 5.79
CA LEU A 18 22.23 -34.75 5.22
C LEU A 18 23.24 -34.40 6.31
N ASP A 19 24.39 -35.06 6.27
CA ASP A 19 25.48 -34.78 7.18
C ASP A 19 26.41 -33.71 6.58
N GLY A 20 26.71 -32.64 7.35
CA GLY A 20 27.60 -31.58 6.92
C GLY A 20 27.68 -30.46 7.95
N THR A 21 28.71 -29.62 7.80
CA THR A 21 29.05 -28.54 8.74
C THR A 21 29.00 -27.15 8.11
N VAL A 22 28.41 -27.02 6.91
CA VAL A 22 28.26 -25.74 6.21
C VAL A 22 27.32 -24.83 7.00
N THR A 23 27.76 -23.63 7.29
CA THR A 23 26.98 -22.65 8.07
C THR A 23 25.96 -21.94 7.20
N ALA A 24 24.94 -21.29 7.81
CA ALA A 24 23.96 -20.48 7.09
C ALA A 24 24.62 -19.39 6.23
N ALA A 25 25.67 -18.72 6.72
CA ALA A 25 26.38 -17.70 5.95
C ALA A 25 27.04 -18.26 4.67
N GLN A 26 27.45 -19.53 4.70
CA GLN A 26 28.10 -20.22 3.58
C GLN A 26 27.12 -20.93 2.64
N ALA A 27 25.85 -20.95 2.98
CA ALA A 27 24.81 -21.75 2.32
C ALA A 27 24.76 -21.51 0.80
N GLY A 28 24.86 -20.26 0.35
CA GLY A 28 24.85 -19.92 -1.08
C GLY A 28 25.99 -20.50 -1.88
N LEU A 29 27.14 -20.77 -1.23
CA LEU A 29 28.31 -21.37 -1.88
C LEU A 29 28.08 -22.84 -2.28
N LEU A 30 27.09 -23.53 -1.68
CA LEU A 30 26.73 -24.91 -2.04
C LEU A 30 26.17 -25.02 -3.48
N VAL A 31 25.58 -23.94 -3.98
CA VAL A 31 24.96 -23.88 -5.32
C VAL A 31 25.60 -22.88 -6.25
N ARG A 32 26.81 -22.39 -5.87
CA ARG A 32 27.60 -21.50 -6.70
C ARG A 32 27.87 -22.11 -8.08
N GLY A 33 27.58 -21.37 -9.14
CA GLY A 33 27.78 -21.81 -10.52
C GLY A 33 26.70 -22.74 -11.08
N ASP A 34 25.70 -23.12 -10.29
CA ASP A 34 24.51 -23.82 -10.78
C ASP A 34 23.61 -22.86 -11.59
N GLU A 35 22.64 -23.41 -12.29
CA GLU A 35 21.65 -22.60 -13.00
C GLU A 35 20.66 -21.97 -12.02
N ARG A 36 20.51 -20.63 -12.10
CA ARG A 36 19.55 -19.83 -11.32
C ARG A 36 19.54 -20.19 -9.83
N PRO A 37 20.70 -20.11 -9.15
CA PRO A 37 20.78 -20.43 -7.75
C PRO A 37 20.12 -19.36 -6.87
N PHE A 38 19.63 -19.79 -5.71
CA PHE A 38 19.20 -18.91 -4.64
C PHE A 38 19.70 -19.39 -3.27
N ALA A 39 19.84 -18.46 -2.34
CA ALA A 39 20.04 -18.75 -0.92
C ALA A 39 19.30 -17.70 -0.08
N PHE A 40 18.44 -18.17 0.79
CA PHE A 40 17.74 -17.36 1.79
C PHE A 40 18.25 -17.77 3.17
N THR A 41 18.70 -16.81 3.97
CA THR A 41 19.28 -17.08 5.29
C THR A 41 18.70 -16.17 6.37
N GLY A 42 18.66 -16.66 7.61
CA GLY A 42 18.11 -15.94 8.74
C GLY A 42 16.89 -16.65 9.33
N ARG A 43 15.68 -16.17 9.09
CA ARG A 43 14.43 -16.70 9.67
C ARG A 43 13.39 -16.97 8.60
N TRP A 44 13.67 -17.87 7.68
CA TRP A 44 12.76 -18.24 6.60
C TRP A 44 12.07 -19.56 6.90
N ALA A 45 10.73 -19.57 7.01
CA ALA A 45 9.94 -20.75 7.38
C ALA A 45 10.42 -21.45 8.66
N GLY A 46 11.02 -20.71 9.59
CA GLY A 46 11.65 -21.28 10.79
C GLY A 46 13.02 -21.93 10.58
N ALA A 47 13.51 -21.98 9.33
CA ALA A 47 14.85 -22.49 8.99
C ALA A 47 15.92 -21.39 9.07
N ALA A 48 17.16 -21.78 9.33
CA ALA A 48 18.33 -20.92 9.29
C ALA A 48 18.82 -20.63 7.86
N ALA A 49 18.55 -21.55 6.91
CA ALA A 49 18.80 -21.33 5.49
C ALA A 49 17.87 -22.20 4.60
N LEU A 50 17.50 -21.65 3.45
CA LEU A 50 16.90 -22.34 2.29
C LEU A 50 17.78 -22.11 1.08
N VAL A 51 18.15 -23.16 0.37
CA VAL A 51 19.08 -23.10 -0.77
C VAL A 51 18.55 -23.94 -1.91
N GLY A 52 18.53 -23.40 -3.12
CA GLY A 52 18.10 -24.14 -4.29
C GLY A 52 18.77 -23.65 -5.56
N SER A 53 18.67 -24.45 -6.62
CA SER A 53 19.13 -24.17 -7.96
C SER A 53 18.48 -25.13 -8.96
N GLU A 54 18.74 -24.97 -10.26
CA GLU A 54 18.21 -25.82 -11.31
C GLU A 54 16.68 -25.94 -11.24
N PRO A 55 15.95 -24.81 -11.42
CA PRO A 55 14.50 -24.81 -11.35
C PRO A 55 13.88 -25.65 -12.46
N VAL A 56 12.73 -26.25 -12.21
CA VAL A 56 11.97 -26.99 -13.23
C VAL A 56 11.17 -26.08 -14.15
N ARG A 57 10.92 -24.85 -13.71
CA ARG A 57 10.25 -23.81 -14.51
C ARG A 57 10.77 -22.42 -14.14
N VAL A 58 10.90 -21.57 -15.12
CA VAL A 58 11.20 -20.15 -14.97
C VAL A 58 10.01 -19.35 -15.48
N ALA A 59 9.62 -18.32 -14.75
CA ALA A 59 8.57 -17.40 -15.17
C ALA A 59 9.00 -16.69 -16.47
N ARG A 60 8.08 -16.52 -17.41
CA ARG A 60 8.30 -15.76 -18.63
C ARG A 60 7.94 -14.29 -18.41
N ASP A 61 8.48 -13.40 -19.23
CA ASP A 61 8.26 -11.96 -19.15
C ASP A 61 6.79 -11.56 -19.41
N ASP A 62 6.03 -12.41 -20.15
CA ASP A 62 4.62 -12.21 -20.46
C ASP A 62 3.65 -12.75 -19.40
N GLU A 63 4.16 -13.45 -18.40
CA GLU A 63 3.33 -13.98 -17.30
C GLU A 63 3.12 -12.93 -16.18
N ASP A 64 1.96 -13.00 -15.56
CA ASP A 64 1.70 -12.20 -14.35
C ASP A 64 2.42 -12.81 -13.15
N PRO A 65 3.45 -12.13 -12.59
CA PRO A 65 4.21 -12.67 -11.48
C PRO A 65 3.38 -12.84 -10.19
N PHE A 66 2.31 -12.08 -10.01
CA PHE A 66 1.42 -12.28 -8.87
C PHE A 66 0.59 -13.55 -9.03
N ALA A 67 0.03 -13.78 -10.21
CA ALA A 67 -0.76 -14.99 -10.48
C ALA A 67 0.06 -16.29 -10.34
N LEU A 68 1.37 -16.24 -10.61
CA LEU A 68 2.25 -17.40 -10.42
C LEU A 68 2.35 -17.84 -8.96
N LEU A 69 2.21 -16.92 -8.00
CA LEU A 69 2.27 -17.26 -6.57
C LEU A 69 1.13 -18.20 -6.15
N ASP A 70 -0.03 -18.13 -6.82
CA ASP A 70 -1.17 -19.03 -6.60
C ASP A 70 -1.05 -20.34 -7.39
N ALA A 71 -0.17 -20.40 -8.40
CA ALA A 71 0.01 -21.56 -9.26
C ALA A 71 0.89 -22.62 -8.59
N GLN A 72 0.33 -23.34 -7.60
CA GLN A 72 1.01 -24.33 -6.78
C GLN A 72 0.43 -25.73 -7.01
N PRO A 73 1.26 -26.81 -7.04
CA PRO A 73 0.76 -28.17 -7.05
C PRO A 73 0.15 -28.56 -5.70
N ALA A 74 -0.72 -29.55 -5.69
CA ALA A 74 -1.12 -30.19 -4.43
C ALA A 74 0.04 -31.01 -3.85
N VAL A 75 0.18 -31.04 -2.52
CA VAL A 75 1.23 -31.77 -1.81
C VAL A 75 0.61 -32.65 -0.74
N ASP A 76 0.94 -33.94 -0.77
CA ASP A 76 0.48 -34.92 0.20
C ASP A 76 1.58 -35.23 1.22
N GLY A 77 1.19 -35.35 2.50
CA GLY A 77 2.04 -35.88 3.57
C GLY A 77 3.18 -34.92 3.97
N ALA A 78 3.02 -33.62 3.84
CA ALA A 78 4.03 -32.66 4.26
C ALA A 78 4.16 -32.64 5.80
N PRO A 79 5.37 -32.89 6.36
CA PRO A 79 5.60 -32.78 7.80
C PRO A 79 5.70 -31.31 8.22
N ASP A 80 5.57 -31.03 9.51
CA ASP A 80 5.73 -29.69 10.07
C ASP A 80 7.09 -29.06 9.69
N GLY A 81 7.05 -27.79 9.29
CA GLY A 81 8.25 -27.06 8.86
C GLY A 81 8.84 -27.52 7.52
N PHE A 82 8.08 -28.27 6.71
CA PHE A 82 8.48 -28.67 5.37
C PHE A 82 8.21 -27.53 4.38
N VAL A 83 9.20 -27.17 3.58
CA VAL A 83 9.08 -26.20 2.46
C VAL A 83 9.01 -26.93 1.12
N GLY A 84 9.93 -27.85 0.87
CA GLY A 84 9.96 -28.79 -0.25
C GLY A 84 10.19 -28.21 -1.64
N GLY A 85 9.76 -27.00 -1.88
CA GLY A 85 9.81 -26.33 -3.18
C GLY A 85 8.75 -25.25 -3.32
N GLY A 86 8.54 -24.76 -4.54
CA GLY A 86 7.60 -23.70 -4.86
C GLY A 86 8.22 -22.63 -5.74
N TRP A 87 7.57 -21.47 -5.83
CA TRP A 87 8.08 -20.28 -6.51
C TRP A 87 9.02 -19.50 -5.59
N PHE A 88 10.27 -19.36 -6.00
CA PHE A 88 11.30 -18.57 -5.31
C PHE A 88 11.75 -17.42 -6.20
N GLY A 89 11.97 -16.24 -5.59
CA GLY A 89 12.46 -15.15 -6.40
C GLY A 89 12.29 -13.76 -5.81
N MET A 90 12.10 -12.81 -6.72
CA MET A 90 12.09 -11.38 -6.50
C MET A 90 10.91 -10.73 -7.22
N LEU A 91 10.27 -9.79 -6.56
CA LEU A 91 9.28 -8.85 -7.09
C LEU A 91 9.87 -7.44 -6.97
N GLY A 92 10.23 -6.83 -8.10
CA GLY A 92 10.81 -5.48 -8.12
C GLY A 92 9.77 -4.39 -7.87
N TYR A 93 10.22 -3.25 -7.33
CA TYR A 93 9.37 -2.12 -6.98
C TYR A 93 8.48 -1.64 -8.15
N GLY A 94 9.00 -1.70 -9.38
CA GLY A 94 8.30 -1.29 -10.61
C GLY A 94 6.97 -2.01 -10.84
N LEU A 95 6.79 -3.22 -10.29
CA LEU A 95 5.52 -3.97 -10.38
C LEU A 95 4.33 -3.25 -9.74
N GLY A 96 4.56 -2.32 -8.81
CA GLY A 96 3.51 -1.48 -8.26
C GLY A 96 2.72 -0.72 -9.34
N ARG A 97 3.34 -0.46 -10.51
CA ARG A 97 2.70 0.17 -11.67
C ARG A 97 1.79 -0.75 -12.47
N ARG A 98 1.89 -2.06 -12.27
CA ARG A 98 0.92 -3.03 -12.83
C ARG A 98 -0.34 -3.12 -11.98
N ILE A 99 -0.25 -2.74 -10.70
CA ILE A 99 -1.36 -2.74 -9.75
C ILE A 99 -2.13 -1.41 -9.83
N GLU A 100 -1.38 -0.29 -9.91
CA GLU A 100 -1.94 1.06 -9.82
C GLU A 100 -1.40 1.95 -10.95
N THR A 101 -2.22 2.90 -11.39
CA THR A 101 -1.78 3.91 -12.37
C THR A 101 -0.94 4.96 -11.65
N LEU A 102 0.35 5.03 -11.99
CA LEU A 102 1.33 5.93 -11.38
C LEU A 102 2.07 6.73 -12.44
N SER A 103 2.67 7.84 -12.02
CA SER A 103 3.56 8.66 -12.85
C SER A 103 4.71 7.84 -13.43
N PRO A 104 5.25 8.16 -14.63
CA PRO A 104 6.37 7.43 -15.22
C PRO A 104 7.56 7.35 -14.26
N PRO A 105 8.30 6.22 -14.22
CA PRO A 105 9.48 6.13 -13.38
C PRO A 105 10.60 7.02 -13.94
N PRO A 106 11.54 7.43 -13.08
CA PRO A 106 12.79 8.00 -13.56
C PRO A 106 13.59 6.96 -14.39
N PRO A 107 14.60 7.39 -15.15
CA PRO A 107 15.38 6.47 -15.98
C PRO A 107 16.13 5.42 -15.14
N ALA A 108 16.24 4.21 -15.67
CA ALA A 108 17.07 3.14 -15.14
C ALA A 108 18.21 2.89 -16.14
N PRO A 109 19.46 3.30 -15.86
CA PRO A 109 20.58 3.11 -16.78
C PRO A 109 20.88 1.65 -17.04
N GLU A 110 20.76 0.81 -16.03
CA GLU A 110 20.92 -0.64 -16.10
C GLU A 110 19.66 -1.30 -15.58
N ARG A 111 19.11 -2.24 -16.36
CA ARG A 111 17.83 -2.84 -16.03
C ARG A 111 17.99 -4.26 -15.52
N LEU A 112 17.63 -4.47 -14.26
CA LEU A 112 17.22 -5.80 -13.80
C LEU A 112 15.78 -6.06 -14.22
N PRO A 113 15.35 -7.32 -14.34
CA PRO A 113 13.94 -7.66 -14.57
C PRO A 113 13.05 -7.14 -13.44
N ASP A 114 11.82 -6.70 -13.76
CA ASP A 114 10.83 -6.31 -12.76
C ASP A 114 10.40 -7.47 -11.88
N ALA A 115 10.47 -8.70 -12.36
CA ALA A 115 10.24 -9.91 -11.59
C ALA A 115 11.23 -11.01 -12.01
N VAL A 116 11.67 -11.79 -11.04
CA VAL A 116 12.43 -13.02 -11.24
C VAL A 116 11.78 -14.07 -10.37
N LEU A 117 11.04 -15.00 -10.97
CA LEU A 117 10.42 -16.13 -10.28
C LEU A 117 10.83 -17.43 -10.96
N ALA A 118 11.23 -18.41 -10.18
CA ALA A 118 11.55 -19.75 -10.65
C ALA A 118 10.91 -20.78 -9.74
N PHE A 119 10.28 -21.81 -10.32
CA PHE A 119 9.68 -22.91 -9.59
C PHE A 119 10.70 -24.01 -9.38
N HIS A 120 10.97 -24.32 -8.13
CA HIS A 120 11.86 -25.39 -7.71
C HIS A 120 11.04 -26.54 -7.12
N ASP A 121 11.35 -27.75 -7.52
CA ASP A 121 10.75 -28.98 -6.97
C ASP A 121 11.58 -29.58 -5.82
N HIS A 122 12.71 -28.99 -5.49
CA HIS A 122 13.60 -29.41 -4.41
C HIS A 122 14.43 -28.25 -3.86
N LEU A 123 14.92 -28.39 -2.65
CA LEU A 123 15.83 -27.47 -2.00
C LEU A 123 16.65 -28.16 -0.89
N LEU A 124 17.68 -27.48 -0.42
CA LEU A 124 18.35 -27.76 0.84
C LEU A 124 17.81 -26.84 1.93
N LEU A 125 17.51 -27.39 3.10
CA LEU A 125 17.06 -26.66 4.27
C LEU A 125 18.07 -26.89 5.42
N LEU A 126 18.53 -25.83 6.06
CA LEU A 126 19.27 -25.86 7.32
C LEU A 126 18.30 -25.50 8.44
N ASP A 127 18.02 -26.42 9.35
CA ASP A 127 17.11 -26.16 10.47
C ASP A 127 17.76 -25.32 11.59
N GLY A 128 16.98 -24.98 12.62
CA GLY A 128 17.46 -24.22 13.79
C GLY A 128 18.46 -24.97 14.66
N ASP A 129 18.52 -26.30 14.55
CA ASP A 129 19.46 -27.17 15.27
C ASP A 129 20.78 -27.39 14.49
N GLY A 130 20.91 -26.79 13.31
CA GLY A 130 22.11 -26.87 12.46
C GLY A 130 22.18 -28.14 11.62
N ARG A 131 21.08 -28.85 11.41
CA ARG A 131 21.01 -30.04 10.56
C ARG A 131 20.56 -29.67 9.16
N TRP A 132 21.26 -30.19 8.16
CA TRP A 132 20.88 -30.07 6.77
C TRP A 132 19.85 -31.13 6.38
N TRP A 133 18.90 -30.72 5.54
CA TRP A 133 17.88 -31.54 4.95
C TRP A 133 17.81 -31.30 3.44
N PHE A 134 17.62 -32.38 2.68
CA PHE A 134 17.15 -32.29 1.31
C PHE A 134 15.63 -32.47 1.35
N GLU A 135 14.92 -31.51 0.81
CA GLU A 135 13.46 -31.54 0.68
C GLU A 135 13.06 -31.51 -0.78
N ALA A 136 12.01 -32.25 -1.14
CA ALA A 136 11.52 -32.30 -2.51
C ALA A 136 10.01 -32.54 -2.60
N LEU A 137 9.38 -31.91 -3.60
CA LEU A 137 8.05 -32.18 -4.13
C LEU A 137 8.17 -33.34 -5.11
N TRP A 138 8.10 -34.57 -4.62
CA TRP A 138 8.43 -35.77 -5.36
C TRP A 138 7.29 -36.24 -6.24
N THR A 139 7.56 -36.45 -7.53
CA THR A 139 6.66 -37.14 -8.47
C THR A 139 7.40 -38.26 -9.17
N ASP A 140 6.69 -39.30 -9.65
CA ASP A 140 7.32 -40.42 -10.34
C ASP A 140 8.06 -39.96 -11.63
N GLU A 141 7.54 -38.95 -12.32
CA GLU A 141 8.17 -38.35 -13.49
C GLU A 141 9.53 -37.71 -13.18
N ARG A 142 9.67 -37.09 -12.00
CA ARG A 142 10.88 -36.39 -11.57
C ARG A 142 11.84 -37.24 -10.75
N ALA A 143 11.45 -38.45 -10.36
CA ALA A 143 12.19 -39.30 -9.42
C ALA A 143 13.68 -39.44 -9.77
N ALA A 144 14.01 -39.84 -10.99
CA ALA A 144 15.39 -40.03 -11.41
C ALA A 144 16.24 -38.74 -11.37
N ALA A 145 15.63 -37.60 -11.74
CA ALA A 145 16.31 -36.30 -11.69
C ALA A 145 16.53 -35.84 -10.24
N LEU A 146 15.55 -36.04 -9.35
CA LEU A 146 15.63 -35.71 -7.93
C LEU A 146 16.67 -36.60 -7.20
N GLU A 147 16.76 -37.90 -7.53
CA GLU A 147 17.80 -38.80 -6.98
C GLU A 147 19.20 -38.38 -7.40
N ALA A 148 19.40 -38.04 -8.68
CA ALA A 148 20.67 -37.53 -9.18
C ALA A 148 21.05 -36.21 -8.48
N ARG A 149 20.09 -35.30 -8.33
CA ARG A 149 20.30 -34.03 -7.65
C ARG A 149 20.63 -34.20 -6.16
N LEU A 150 19.90 -35.05 -5.46
CA LEU A 150 20.18 -35.42 -4.08
C LEU A 150 21.61 -35.93 -3.91
N ALA A 151 22.11 -36.80 -4.80
CA ALA A 151 23.46 -37.31 -4.74
C ALA A 151 24.52 -36.20 -4.85
N VAL A 152 24.33 -35.25 -5.78
CA VAL A 152 25.23 -34.10 -5.95
C VAL A 152 25.21 -33.20 -4.70
N LEU A 153 24.01 -32.80 -4.25
CA LEU A 153 23.87 -31.90 -3.10
C LEU A 153 24.36 -32.52 -1.79
N ARG A 154 24.10 -33.81 -1.60
CA ARG A 154 24.65 -34.58 -0.46
C ARG A 154 26.19 -34.54 -0.43
N ALA A 155 26.82 -34.78 -1.57
CA ALA A 155 28.26 -34.72 -1.68
C ALA A 155 28.83 -33.32 -1.37
N ARG A 156 28.18 -32.26 -1.86
CA ARG A 156 28.57 -30.87 -1.57
C ARG A 156 28.45 -30.51 -0.10
N VAL A 157 27.33 -30.88 0.53
CA VAL A 157 27.08 -30.63 1.98
C VAL A 157 28.12 -31.36 2.82
N ALA A 158 28.41 -32.63 2.49
CA ALA A 158 29.39 -33.44 3.21
C ALA A 158 30.84 -32.97 3.03
N ALA A 159 31.20 -32.54 1.83
CA ALA A 159 32.53 -32.02 1.53
C ALA A 159 32.84 -30.66 2.20
N GLY A 160 31.78 -29.89 2.46
CA GLY A 160 31.92 -28.51 2.95
C GLY A 160 32.37 -27.55 1.87
N VAL A 161 32.42 -26.25 2.25
CA VAL A 161 32.85 -25.18 1.36
C VAL A 161 34.36 -25.16 1.20
N GLY A 162 34.87 -25.18 -0.05
CA GLY A 162 36.31 -25.15 -0.36
C GLY A 162 36.90 -26.52 -0.65
N ALA A 163 36.18 -27.64 -0.46
CA ALA A 163 36.62 -28.95 -0.92
C ALA A 163 36.36 -29.13 -2.39
N ARG A 164 37.32 -29.61 -3.17
CA ARG A 164 37.15 -29.98 -4.59
C ARG A 164 36.34 -31.27 -4.67
N VAL A 165 35.08 -31.14 -5.04
CA VAL A 165 34.24 -32.30 -5.38
C VAL A 165 34.44 -32.60 -6.88
N ALA A 166 34.99 -33.76 -7.21
CA ALA A 166 35.23 -34.19 -8.58
C ALA A 166 33.88 -34.57 -9.28
N THR A 167 33.06 -33.60 -9.58
CA THR A 167 31.73 -33.80 -10.17
C THR A 167 31.65 -33.44 -11.66
N GLY A 168 32.80 -33.21 -12.35
CA GLY A 168 32.80 -32.84 -13.78
C GLY A 168 32.21 -31.47 -14.11
N VAL A 169 31.81 -30.71 -13.11
CA VAL A 169 31.31 -29.33 -13.23
C VAL A 169 32.48 -28.38 -13.26
N ARG A 170 32.42 -27.39 -14.16
CA ARG A 170 33.40 -26.31 -14.31
C ARG A 170 33.86 -25.78 -12.96
N GLU A 171 35.16 -25.82 -12.69
CA GLU A 171 35.73 -25.27 -11.46
C GLU A 171 35.26 -23.84 -11.24
N PRO A 172 34.70 -23.49 -10.04
CA PRO A 172 34.48 -22.11 -9.72
C PRO A 172 35.83 -21.37 -9.76
N PRO A 173 35.90 -20.18 -10.32
CA PRO A 173 37.10 -19.37 -10.28
C PRO A 173 37.53 -19.15 -8.81
N ASP A 174 38.81 -19.07 -8.57
CA ASP A 174 39.34 -18.72 -7.25
C ASP A 174 38.60 -17.48 -6.72
N PRO A 175 38.29 -17.42 -5.41
CA PRO A 175 37.58 -16.29 -4.84
C PRO A 175 38.38 -15.00 -5.12
N VAL A 176 38.01 -14.30 -6.18
CA VAL A 176 38.54 -12.97 -6.45
C VAL A 176 38.05 -12.07 -5.34
N ALA A 177 38.98 -11.49 -4.59
CA ALA A 177 38.59 -10.54 -3.56
C ALA A 177 37.72 -9.48 -4.17
N VAL A 178 36.47 -9.33 -3.65
CA VAL A 178 35.60 -8.22 -4.02
C VAL A 178 36.37 -6.95 -3.64
N ALA A 179 36.92 -6.29 -4.64
CA ALA A 179 37.55 -5.00 -4.52
C ALA A 179 36.65 -3.98 -5.18
N PRO A 180 35.73 -3.40 -4.44
CA PRO A 180 34.92 -2.30 -5.00
C PRO A 180 35.86 -1.10 -5.21
N GLY A 181 35.76 -0.52 -6.39
CA GLY A 181 36.32 0.80 -6.68
C GLY A 181 35.65 1.89 -5.81
N PRO A 182 35.97 3.15 -6.04
CA PRO A 182 35.28 4.25 -5.38
C PRO A 182 33.76 4.17 -5.67
N TRP A 183 32.95 4.57 -4.69
CA TRP A 183 31.51 4.59 -4.81
C TRP A 183 31.04 5.98 -5.25
N TRP A 184 30.18 6.03 -6.27
CA TRP A 184 29.55 7.27 -6.75
C TRP A 184 28.09 7.32 -6.30
N ALA A 185 27.64 8.51 -5.89
CA ALA A 185 26.25 8.74 -5.49
C ALA A 185 25.45 9.38 -6.63
N THR A 186 24.26 8.86 -6.90
CA THR A 186 23.29 9.42 -7.85
C THR A 186 21.89 9.50 -7.18
N PRO A 187 21.30 10.70 -6.97
CA PRO A 187 21.96 11.98 -7.10
C PRO A 187 23.10 12.15 -6.09
N SER A 188 23.87 13.25 -6.21
CA SER A 188 24.83 13.59 -5.15
C SER A 188 24.14 13.77 -3.80
N PRO A 189 24.86 13.74 -2.67
CA PRO A 189 24.29 14.05 -1.36
C PRO A 189 23.56 15.41 -1.35
N ALA A 190 24.14 16.44 -1.97
CA ALA A 190 23.48 17.73 -2.14
C ALA A 190 22.25 17.66 -3.06
N GLY A 191 22.26 16.81 -4.09
CA GLY A 191 21.11 16.55 -4.94
C GLY A 191 19.99 15.85 -4.18
N HIS A 192 20.34 14.89 -3.35
CA HIS A 192 19.39 14.23 -2.46
C HIS A 192 18.79 15.20 -1.44
N ALA A 193 19.59 16.06 -0.83
CA ALA A 193 19.10 17.11 0.07
C ALA A 193 18.09 18.04 -0.63
N ARG A 194 18.32 18.40 -1.91
CA ARG A 194 17.33 19.17 -2.70
C ARG A 194 16.03 18.38 -2.92
N ALA A 195 16.11 17.10 -3.21
CA ALA A 195 14.92 16.25 -3.34
C ALA A 195 14.15 16.16 -2.02
N VAL A 196 14.83 16.03 -0.88
CA VAL A 196 14.22 16.09 0.45
C VAL A 196 13.54 17.43 0.70
N ALA A 197 14.17 18.56 0.34
CA ALA A 197 13.55 19.87 0.46
C ALA A 197 12.27 19.99 -0.38
N ALA A 198 12.30 19.54 -1.64
CA ALA A 198 11.13 19.52 -2.51
C ALA A 198 10.03 18.61 -1.97
N CYS A 199 10.38 17.44 -1.42
CA CYS A 199 9.42 16.55 -0.77
C CYS A 199 8.75 17.22 0.44
N ARG A 200 9.49 17.94 1.27
CA ARG A 200 8.93 18.73 2.38
C ARG A 200 7.96 19.82 1.91
N GLU A 201 8.22 20.45 0.76
CA GLU A 201 7.27 21.38 0.15
C GLU A 201 5.97 20.68 -0.23
N ARG A 202 6.04 19.46 -0.80
CA ARG A 202 4.87 18.63 -1.12
C ARG A 202 4.13 18.21 0.14
N ILE A 203 4.85 17.87 1.23
CA ILE A 203 4.26 17.55 2.54
C ILE A 203 3.60 18.81 3.13
N ALA A 204 4.24 19.96 3.08
CA ALA A 204 3.66 21.23 3.54
C ALA A 204 2.45 21.65 2.70
N ALA A 205 2.44 21.32 1.40
CA ALA A 205 1.28 21.47 0.52
C ALA A 205 0.15 20.49 0.83
N GLY A 206 0.39 19.44 1.64
CA GLY A 206 -0.62 18.44 2.05
C GLY A 206 -0.84 17.31 1.05
N ASP A 207 0.06 17.15 0.09
CA ASP A 207 -0.03 16.07 -0.90
C ASP A 207 0.16 14.69 -0.24
N LEU A 208 1.01 14.64 0.79
CA LEU A 208 1.34 13.42 1.54
C LEU A 208 1.83 13.76 2.95
N PHE A 209 1.90 12.77 3.82
CA PHE A 209 2.46 12.91 5.18
C PHE A 209 3.93 12.52 5.23
N GLN A 210 4.32 11.54 4.42
CA GLN A 210 5.66 10.98 4.37
C GLN A 210 5.93 10.39 2.99
N ALA A 211 7.17 10.52 2.49
CA ALA A 211 7.72 9.68 1.43
C ALA A 211 9.10 9.16 1.83
N ASN A 212 9.42 7.94 1.42
CA ASN A 212 10.76 7.38 1.57
C ASN A 212 11.58 7.74 0.34
N LEU A 213 12.53 8.66 0.45
CA LEU A 213 13.41 9.06 -0.66
C LEU A 213 14.78 8.39 -0.54
N SER A 214 15.35 8.01 -1.69
CA SER A 214 16.62 7.31 -1.77
C SER A 214 17.61 7.95 -2.74
N LEU A 215 18.87 7.64 -2.55
CA LEU A 215 19.96 7.85 -3.49
C LEU A 215 20.64 6.52 -3.79
N ARG A 216 21.21 6.40 -4.99
CA ARG A 216 21.96 5.20 -5.42
C ARG A 216 23.44 5.40 -5.27
N LEU A 217 24.08 4.48 -4.59
CA LEU A 217 25.55 4.31 -4.58
C LEU A 217 25.92 3.25 -5.61
N ARG A 218 26.95 3.51 -6.42
CA ARG A 218 27.40 2.62 -7.50
C ARG A 218 28.93 2.47 -7.47
N ALA A 219 29.40 1.28 -7.77
CA ALA A 219 30.83 0.98 -7.92
C ALA A 219 31.04 -0.14 -8.96
N SER A 220 32.27 -0.29 -9.45
CA SER A 220 32.67 -1.49 -10.20
C SER A 220 32.72 -2.70 -9.27
N LEU A 221 32.33 -3.87 -9.79
CA LEU A 221 32.38 -5.14 -9.08
C LEU A 221 33.36 -6.09 -9.77
N GLN A 222 34.36 -6.56 -9.04
CA GLN A 222 35.19 -7.70 -9.43
C GLN A 222 34.87 -8.87 -8.47
N GLY A 223 34.65 -10.07 -9.02
CA GLY A 223 34.32 -11.25 -8.23
C GLY A 223 32.88 -11.70 -8.41
N ASP A 224 32.47 -12.68 -7.62
CA ASP A 224 31.14 -13.28 -7.67
C ASP A 224 30.20 -12.61 -6.66
N PRO A 225 29.00 -12.18 -7.05
CA PRO A 225 28.02 -11.58 -6.13
C PRO A 225 27.67 -12.44 -4.91
N VAL A 226 27.81 -13.77 -4.96
CA VAL A 226 27.61 -14.64 -3.78
C VAL A 226 28.60 -14.34 -2.66
N ASP A 227 29.79 -13.82 -2.98
CA ASP A 227 30.77 -13.45 -1.97
C ASP A 227 30.35 -12.19 -1.19
N LEU A 228 29.66 -11.23 -1.85
CA LEU A 228 29.03 -10.09 -1.15
C LEU A 228 27.99 -10.60 -0.15
N PHE A 229 27.13 -11.50 -0.59
CA PHE A 229 26.10 -12.11 0.24
C PHE A 229 26.70 -12.83 1.45
N THR A 230 27.66 -13.72 1.20
CA THR A 230 28.33 -14.54 2.25
C THR A 230 29.00 -13.66 3.31
N ARG A 231 29.75 -12.62 2.88
CA ARG A 231 30.41 -11.67 3.80
C ARG A 231 29.38 -10.85 4.57
N GLY A 232 28.35 -10.32 3.86
CA GLY A 232 27.30 -9.53 4.47
C GLY A 232 26.53 -10.30 5.53
N VAL A 233 26.16 -11.56 5.25
CA VAL A 233 25.48 -12.43 6.21
C VAL A 233 26.37 -12.75 7.40
N ALA A 234 27.64 -13.07 7.18
CA ALA A 234 28.59 -13.38 8.26
C ALA A 234 28.80 -12.18 9.20
N ALA A 235 28.88 -10.95 8.64
CA ALA A 235 29.17 -9.76 9.41
C ALA A 235 27.93 -9.18 10.12
N LEU A 236 26.74 -9.24 9.48
CA LEU A 236 25.56 -8.51 9.93
C LEU A 236 24.43 -9.41 10.47
N SER A 237 24.48 -10.71 10.18
CA SER A 237 23.48 -11.71 10.61
C SER A 237 22.03 -11.22 10.41
N PRO A 238 21.62 -10.81 9.19
CA PRO A 238 20.31 -10.27 8.94
C PRO A 238 19.23 -11.35 9.09
N ASP A 239 18.04 -10.94 9.56
CA ASP A 239 16.92 -11.88 9.79
C ASP A 239 16.31 -12.42 8.49
N ARG A 240 16.44 -11.70 7.36
CA ARG A 240 15.75 -11.98 6.08
C ARG A 240 16.67 -11.79 4.88
N ALA A 241 17.88 -12.32 4.94
CA ALA A 241 18.82 -12.21 3.82
C ALA A 241 18.38 -13.11 2.65
N ALA A 242 18.61 -12.62 1.43
CA ALA A 242 18.29 -13.32 0.19
C ALA A 242 19.35 -13.05 -0.89
N TRP A 243 19.80 -14.10 -1.55
CA TRP A 243 20.66 -14.03 -2.72
C TRP A 243 20.00 -14.79 -3.87
N LEU A 244 19.99 -14.17 -5.06
CA LEU A 244 19.50 -14.74 -6.31
C LEU A 244 20.49 -14.38 -7.40
N SER A 245 20.73 -15.30 -8.33
CA SER A 245 21.60 -15.06 -9.49
C SER A 245 21.06 -15.74 -10.73
N GLY A 246 21.40 -15.19 -11.89
CA GLY A 246 20.99 -15.72 -13.18
C GLY A 246 21.59 -14.94 -14.35
N PRO A 247 21.18 -15.23 -15.60
CA PRO A 247 21.66 -14.52 -16.79
C PRO A 247 21.38 -12.99 -16.78
N TRP A 248 20.46 -12.56 -15.97
CA TRP A 248 20.04 -11.16 -15.82
C TRP A 248 20.93 -10.36 -14.85
N GLY A 249 21.82 -11.01 -14.11
CA GLY A 249 22.61 -10.43 -13.03
C GLY A 249 22.43 -11.16 -11.71
N ALA A 250 22.61 -10.45 -10.61
CA ALA A 250 22.41 -10.99 -9.26
C ALA A 250 21.93 -9.92 -8.30
N VAL A 251 21.30 -10.36 -7.21
CA VAL A 251 20.94 -9.53 -6.08
C VAL A 251 21.38 -10.19 -4.77
N ALA A 252 21.91 -9.39 -3.84
CA ALA A 252 22.30 -9.82 -2.52
C ALA A 252 21.68 -8.89 -1.48
N SER A 253 20.56 -9.30 -0.91
CA SER A 253 19.80 -8.54 0.08
C SER A 253 20.18 -8.96 1.49
N LEU A 254 20.45 -7.99 2.37
CA LEU A 254 20.74 -8.16 3.78
C LEU A 254 19.59 -7.59 4.64
N SER A 255 18.36 -7.82 4.19
CA SER A 255 17.16 -7.26 4.80
C SER A 255 16.90 -7.82 6.21
N PRO A 256 16.47 -6.98 7.15
CA PRO A 256 15.98 -7.43 8.46
C PRO A 256 14.46 -7.57 8.50
N GLU A 257 13.72 -7.13 7.46
CA GLU A 257 12.31 -6.79 7.56
C GLU A 257 11.41 -7.80 6.86
N LEU A 258 10.42 -8.32 7.61
CA LEU A 258 9.34 -9.14 7.06
C LEU A 258 8.32 -8.23 6.36
N PHE A 259 8.12 -8.42 5.06
CA PHE A 259 7.06 -7.76 4.34
C PHE A 259 5.70 -8.40 4.62
N VAL A 260 5.54 -9.68 4.27
CA VAL A 260 4.32 -10.43 4.52
C VAL A 260 4.63 -11.92 4.64
N GLU A 261 3.93 -12.58 5.54
CA GLU A 261 3.90 -14.02 5.72
C GLU A 261 2.45 -14.50 5.76
N ARG A 262 2.17 -15.61 5.07
CA ARG A 262 0.88 -16.32 5.14
C ARG A 262 1.12 -17.78 5.50
N ARG A 263 0.38 -18.24 6.51
CA ARG A 263 0.32 -19.65 6.91
C ARG A 263 -1.16 -20.03 7.00
N GLY A 264 -1.62 -20.89 6.10
CA GLY A 264 -3.06 -21.15 5.97
C GLY A 264 -3.82 -19.87 5.59
N ASP A 265 -4.78 -19.46 6.40
CA ASP A 265 -5.55 -18.22 6.29
C ASP A 265 -4.99 -17.06 7.16
N GLU A 266 -4.05 -17.34 8.05
CA GLU A 266 -3.42 -16.30 8.89
C GLU A 266 -2.32 -15.57 8.10
N VAL A 267 -2.37 -14.23 8.15
CA VAL A 267 -1.38 -13.35 7.53
C VAL A 267 -0.76 -12.43 8.55
N ARG A 268 0.52 -12.08 8.33
CA ARG A 268 1.29 -11.23 9.22
C ARG A 268 2.26 -10.34 8.42
N SER A 269 2.39 -9.08 8.84
CA SER A 269 3.42 -8.15 8.37
C SER A 269 4.12 -7.53 9.58
N ALA A 270 5.44 -7.27 9.48
CA ALA A 270 6.22 -6.77 10.61
C ALA A 270 7.13 -5.60 10.20
N PRO A 271 6.56 -4.40 9.99
CA PRO A 271 7.33 -3.22 9.59
C PRO A 271 8.28 -2.76 10.70
N ILE A 272 9.45 -2.26 10.26
CA ILE A 272 10.51 -1.73 11.12
C ILE A 272 10.65 -0.22 10.86
N LYS A 273 10.65 0.57 11.93
CA LYS A 273 11.03 1.98 11.94
C LYS A 273 11.88 2.29 13.16
N GLY A 274 12.87 3.15 12.98
CA GLY A 274 13.82 3.46 14.07
C GLY A 274 14.87 2.36 14.29
N THR A 275 16.11 2.80 14.37
CA THR A 275 17.27 1.93 14.60
C THR A 275 18.27 2.63 15.46
N ARG A 276 18.84 1.92 16.45
CA ARG A 276 19.97 2.40 17.26
C ARG A 276 21.04 1.31 17.35
N PRO A 277 22.31 1.69 17.49
CA PRO A 277 23.37 0.72 17.76
C PRO A 277 23.09 -0.09 19.02
N ARG A 278 23.51 -1.35 19.02
CA ARG A 278 23.55 -2.22 20.21
C ARG A 278 25.00 -2.57 20.49
N PRO A 279 25.73 -1.68 21.20
CA PRO A 279 27.12 -1.93 21.54
C PRO A 279 27.28 -3.15 22.47
N ALA A 280 28.50 -3.69 22.53
CA ALA A 280 28.82 -4.85 23.36
C ALA A 280 28.73 -4.53 24.88
N ASP A 281 28.96 -3.27 25.26
CA ASP A 281 28.80 -2.84 26.64
C ASP A 281 27.32 -2.82 27.02
N PRO A 282 26.88 -3.59 28.05
CA PRO A 282 25.47 -3.69 28.42
C PRO A 282 24.83 -2.35 28.85
N ALA A 283 25.59 -1.47 29.50
CA ALA A 283 25.06 -0.17 29.97
C ALA A 283 24.82 0.77 28.78
N ALA A 284 25.75 0.84 27.84
CA ALA A 284 25.61 1.60 26.61
C ALA A 284 24.47 1.04 25.73
N ALA A 285 24.36 -0.30 25.62
CA ALA A 285 23.28 -0.95 24.88
C ALA A 285 21.90 -0.61 25.47
N GLU A 286 21.76 -0.63 26.79
CA GLU A 286 20.50 -0.29 27.46
C GLU A 286 20.17 1.21 27.35
N ALA A 287 21.19 2.09 27.33
CA ALA A 287 20.98 3.51 27.06
C ALA A 287 20.37 3.75 25.67
N GLN A 288 20.94 3.10 24.63
CA GLN A 288 20.44 3.17 23.27
C GLN A 288 19.02 2.57 23.13
N ARG A 289 18.74 1.48 23.85
CA ARG A 289 17.40 0.88 23.90
C ARG A 289 16.36 1.84 24.46
N ARG A 290 16.68 2.53 25.57
CA ARG A 290 15.76 3.51 26.19
C ARG A 290 15.58 4.74 25.31
N GLU A 291 16.64 5.22 24.68
CA GLU A 291 16.56 6.33 23.72
C GLU A 291 15.59 6.00 22.59
N LEU A 292 15.74 4.84 21.94
CA LEU A 292 14.86 4.41 20.86
C LEU A 292 13.40 4.27 21.34
N ALA A 293 13.19 3.69 22.54
CA ALA A 293 11.86 3.53 23.11
C ALA A 293 11.16 4.88 23.38
N ALA A 294 11.94 5.90 23.69
CA ALA A 294 11.47 7.25 24.00
C ALA A 294 11.41 8.19 22.77
N ALA A 295 11.95 7.79 21.60
CA ALA A 295 12.06 8.62 20.41
C ALA A 295 10.69 8.97 19.79
N PRO A 296 10.18 10.21 19.90
CA PRO A 296 8.82 10.53 19.46
C PRO A 296 8.65 10.43 17.94
N LYS A 297 9.66 10.85 17.16
CA LYS A 297 9.66 10.79 15.70
C LYS A 297 9.55 9.34 15.22
N ASP A 298 10.45 8.46 15.70
CA ASP A 298 10.48 7.04 15.32
C ASP A 298 9.16 6.33 15.65
N ARG A 299 8.55 6.66 16.80
CA ARG A 299 7.25 6.11 17.20
C ARG A 299 6.10 6.62 16.33
N ALA A 300 6.07 7.91 16.00
CA ALA A 300 5.05 8.49 15.13
C ALA A 300 5.10 7.88 13.73
N GLU A 301 6.30 7.75 13.14
CA GLU A 301 6.50 7.08 11.85
C GLU A 301 6.04 5.61 11.91
N ASN A 302 6.37 4.90 12.99
CA ASN A 302 5.97 3.51 13.16
C ASN A 302 4.44 3.35 13.22
N VAL A 303 3.74 4.20 13.99
CA VAL A 303 2.27 4.19 14.09
C VAL A 303 1.63 4.46 12.72
N MET A 304 2.17 5.41 11.96
CA MET A 304 1.64 5.74 10.62
C MET A 304 1.79 4.56 9.67
N ILE A 305 2.91 3.84 9.69
CA ILE A 305 3.11 2.64 8.85
C ILE A 305 2.21 1.49 9.32
N VAL A 306 2.00 1.33 10.62
CA VAL A 306 1.04 0.34 11.14
C VAL A 306 -0.36 0.62 10.62
N ASP A 307 -0.80 1.88 10.59
CA ASP A 307 -2.12 2.23 10.07
C ASP A 307 -2.24 1.96 8.56
N LEU A 308 -1.18 2.27 7.79
CA LEU A 308 -1.10 1.91 6.39
C LEU A 308 -1.19 0.39 6.18
N MET A 309 -0.46 -0.42 6.94
CA MET A 309 -0.51 -1.88 6.86
C MET A 309 -1.87 -2.45 7.26
N ARG A 310 -2.54 -1.85 8.26
CA ARG A 310 -3.91 -2.21 8.62
C ARG A 310 -4.89 -1.95 7.49
N ASN A 311 -4.77 -0.80 6.83
CA ASN A 311 -5.56 -0.46 5.66
C ASN A 311 -5.35 -1.47 4.51
N ASP A 312 -4.10 -1.78 4.19
CA ASP A 312 -3.75 -2.71 3.12
C ASP A 312 -4.27 -4.14 3.39
N LEU A 313 -4.04 -4.66 4.61
CA LEU A 313 -4.57 -5.96 5.03
C LEU A 313 -6.10 -5.97 5.10
N GLY A 314 -6.73 -4.85 5.48
CA GLY A 314 -8.18 -4.70 5.51
C GLY A 314 -8.86 -4.92 4.17
N ARG A 315 -8.14 -4.72 3.05
CA ARG A 315 -8.64 -4.96 1.69
C ARG A 315 -8.87 -6.45 1.39
N VAL A 316 -8.17 -7.36 2.06
CA VAL A 316 -8.15 -8.80 1.76
C VAL A 316 -8.53 -9.69 2.94
N CYS A 317 -8.47 -9.18 4.15
CA CYS A 317 -8.82 -9.91 5.37
C CYS A 317 -10.31 -9.87 5.69
N GLU A 318 -10.75 -10.78 6.54
CA GLU A 318 -12.10 -10.78 7.11
C GLU A 318 -12.32 -9.49 7.94
N PRO A 319 -13.50 -8.85 7.84
CA PRO A 319 -13.83 -7.68 8.65
C PRO A 319 -13.63 -7.96 10.15
N GLY A 320 -12.90 -7.07 10.84
CA GLY A 320 -12.61 -7.18 12.27
C GLY A 320 -11.51 -8.17 12.64
N SER A 321 -10.90 -8.90 11.67
CA SER A 321 -9.79 -9.81 11.95
C SER A 321 -8.43 -9.12 12.01
N VAL A 322 -8.29 -7.94 11.38
CA VAL A 322 -7.02 -7.21 11.36
C VAL A 322 -6.75 -6.61 12.74
N ARG A 323 -5.62 -7.00 13.33
CA ARG A 323 -5.20 -6.59 14.67
C ARG A 323 -3.73 -6.21 14.70
N VAL A 324 -3.36 -5.27 15.55
CA VAL A 324 -1.96 -4.95 15.88
C VAL A 324 -1.55 -5.87 17.03
N THR A 325 -0.64 -6.80 16.76
CA THR A 325 -0.18 -7.78 17.75
C THR A 325 1.04 -7.29 18.53
N ALA A 326 1.81 -6.35 17.93
CA ALA A 326 2.89 -5.61 18.61
C ALA A 326 2.93 -4.18 18.05
N LEU A 327 3.12 -3.18 18.92
CA LEU A 327 3.18 -1.77 18.52
C LEU A 327 4.45 -1.12 19.05
N ALA A 328 5.35 -0.74 18.13
CA ALA A 328 6.57 0.00 18.42
C ALA A 328 7.39 -0.63 19.57
N GLU A 329 7.59 -1.95 19.51
CA GLU A 329 8.42 -2.70 20.45
C GLU A 329 9.90 -2.60 20.07
N VAL A 330 10.75 -2.31 21.06
CA VAL A 330 12.21 -2.35 20.85
C VAL A 330 12.69 -3.79 20.90
N ARG A 331 13.13 -4.32 19.76
CA ARG A 331 13.63 -5.70 19.61
C ARG A 331 15.13 -5.70 19.33
N ALA A 332 15.83 -6.68 19.93
CA ALA A 332 17.24 -6.90 19.70
C ALA A 332 17.48 -7.64 18.39
N HIS A 333 18.38 -7.09 17.57
CA HIS A 333 18.93 -7.75 16.40
C HIS A 333 20.47 -7.77 16.52
N ALA A 334 21.15 -8.44 15.59
CA ALA A 334 22.62 -8.47 15.61
C ALA A 334 23.17 -7.03 15.44
N GLY A 335 23.85 -6.55 16.48
CA GLY A 335 24.52 -5.23 16.49
C GLY A 335 23.60 -4.01 16.57
N VAL A 336 22.25 -4.17 16.56
CA VAL A 336 21.31 -3.05 16.56
C VAL A 336 20.05 -3.34 17.39
N TRP A 337 19.38 -2.26 17.81
CA TRP A 337 18.01 -2.24 18.29
C TRP A 337 17.10 -1.74 17.18
N HIS A 338 15.98 -2.41 16.96
CA HIS A 338 14.93 -1.99 16.03
C HIS A 338 13.61 -1.73 16.76
N LEU A 339 12.86 -0.75 16.27
CA LEU A 339 11.49 -0.50 16.69
C LEU A 339 10.57 -1.25 15.72
N VAL A 340 9.98 -2.34 16.19
CA VAL A 340 9.20 -3.29 15.37
C VAL A 340 7.73 -3.22 15.75
N SER A 341 6.85 -3.18 14.77
CA SER A 341 5.42 -3.44 14.95
C SER A 341 5.00 -4.69 14.20
N GLU A 342 3.89 -5.28 14.61
CA GLU A 342 3.30 -6.41 13.88
C GLU A 342 1.80 -6.19 13.68
N VAL A 343 1.35 -6.43 12.46
CA VAL A 343 -0.06 -6.42 12.08
C VAL A 343 -0.40 -7.80 11.53
N ALA A 344 -1.43 -8.40 12.07
CA ALA A 344 -1.91 -9.72 11.65
C ALA A 344 -3.39 -9.66 11.28
N GLY A 345 -3.83 -10.59 10.44
CA GLY A 345 -5.23 -10.73 10.03
C GLY A 345 -5.53 -12.14 9.54
N ARG A 346 -6.80 -12.38 9.23
CA ARG A 346 -7.26 -13.62 8.60
C ARG A 346 -7.79 -13.31 7.21
N LEU A 347 -7.27 -13.98 6.19
CA LEU A 347 -7.74 -13.83 4.81
C LEU A 347 -9.20 -14.25 4.67
N ARG A 348 -9.92 -13.54 3.82
CA ARG A 348 -11.26 -13.98 3.41
C ARG A 348 -11.17 -15.29 2.62
N PRO A 349 -12.18 -16.17 2.73
CA PRO A 349 -12.25 -17.38 1.92
C PRO A 349 -12.09 -17.07 0.42
N GLY A 350 -11.24 -17.84 -0.26
CA GLY A 350 -10.96 -17.69 -1.68
C GLY A 350 -9.95 -16.59 -2.07
N VAL A 351 -9.39 -15.88 -1.11
CA VAL A 351 -8.28 -14.95 -1.35
C VAL A 351 -6.96 -15.72 -1.34
N GLY A 352 -6.25 -15.68 -2.46
CA GLY A 352 -4.93 -16.31 -2.64
C GLY A 352 -3.76 -15.35 -2.41
N ASP A 353 -2.55 -15.87 -2.66
CA ASP A 353 -1.28 -15.10 -2.53
C ASP A 353 -1.20 -13.94 -3.52
N ALA A 354 -1.69 -14.12 -4.75
CA ALA A 354 -1.73 -13.06 -5.76
C ALA A 354 -2.50 -11.84 -5.26
N ALA A 355 -3.71 -12.04 -4.74
CA ALA A 355 -4.55 -10.96 -4.23
C ALA A 355 -3.96 -10.33 -2.95
N LEU A 356 -3.39 -11.17 -2.06
CA LEU A 356 -2.72 -10.70 -0.84
C LEU A 356 -1.55 -9.78 -1.20
N VAL A 357 -0.63 -10.25 -2.05
CA VAL A 357 0.55 -9.45 -2.42
C VAL A 357 0.15 -8.20 -3.16
N SER A 358 -0.78 -8.26 -4.12
CA SER A 358 -1.27 -7.08 -4.86
C SER A 358 -1.89 -6.03 -3.94
N ALA A 359 -2.57 -6.43 -2.86
CA ALA A 359 -3.15 -5.50 -1.91
C ALA A 359 -2.10 -4.74 -1.07
N LEU A 360 -0.95 -5.36 -0.78
CA LEU A 360 0.07 -4.81 0.09
C LEU A 360 1.23 -4.15 -0.68
N PHE A 361 1.47 -4.55 -1.94
CA PHE A 361 2.65 -4.18 -2.72
C PHE A 361 2.55 -2.77 -3.36
N PRO A 362 3.66 -2.01 -3.44
CA PRO A 362 4.93 -2.23 -2.74
C PRO A 362 4.81 -2.07 -1.23
N PRO A 363 5.81 -2.56 -0.44
CA PRO A 363 5.75 -2.47 1.02
C PRO A 363 5.55 -1.04 1.53
N GLY A 364 4.60 -0.84 2.44
CA GLY A 364 4.25 0.47 2.97
C GLY A 364 5.39 1.17 3.70
N SER A 365 6.26 0.40 4.39
CA SER A 365 7.41 0.92 5.16
C SER A 365 8.47 1.62 4.32
N VAL A 366 8.50 1.35 3.00
CA VAL A 366 9.49 1.89 2.04
C VAL A 366 8.86 2.77 0.95
N THR A 367 7.57 3.06 1.05
CA THR A 367 6.85 3.99 0.17
C THR A 367 6.52 5.29 0.90
N GLY A 368 5.43 5.34 1.61
CA GLY A 368 4.98 6.50 2.37
C GLY A 368 3.47 6.53 2.54
N ALA A 369 2.96 7.62 3.07
CA ALA A 369 1.54 7.77 3.37
C ALA A 369 0.99 9.11 2.85
N PRO A 370 -0.13 9.10 2.07
CA PRO A 370 -0.79 7.94 1.44
C PRO A 370 0.10 7.26 0.40
N LYS A 371 0.01 5.93 0.26
CA LYS A 371 0.94 5.12 -0.55
C LYS A 371 1.08 5.61 -1.99
N LEU A 372 -0.01 5.82 -2.71
CA LEU A 372 0.02 6.22 -4.13
C LEU A 372 0.60 7.62 -4.31
N ALA A 373 0.20 8.59 -3.50
CA ALA A 373 0.76 9.94 -3.54
C ALA A 373 2.27 9.93 -3.26
N ALA A 374 2.71 9.13 -2.29
CA ALA A 374 4.14 8.97 -2.01
C ALA A 374 4.89 8.33 -3.18
N MET A 375 4.32 7.32 -3.85
CA MET A 375 4.93 6.68 -5.02
C MET A 375 5.05 7.63 -6.22
N ASP A 376 4.08 8.52 -6.44
CA ASP A 376 4.15 9.56 -7.46
C ASP A 376 5.27 10.58 -7.15
N VAL A 377 5.35 11.05 -5.90
CA VAL A 377 6.41 11.98 -5.44
C VAL A 377 7.79 11.33 -5.53
N ILE A 378 7.93 10.05 -5.17
CA ILE A 378 9.16 9.28 -5.33
C ILE A 378 9.56 9.23 -6.81
N SER A 379 8.62 8.97 -7.70
CA SER A 379 8.89 8.91 -9.16
C SER A 379 9.31 10.27 -9.74
N GLU A 380 8.81 11.36 -9.17
CA GLU A 380 9.13 12.73 -9.59
C GLU A 380 10.50 13.19 -9.06
N LEU A 381 10.85 12.83 -7.81
CA LEU A 381 12.00 13.41 -7.11
C LEU A 381 13.25 12.55 -7.13
N GLU A 382 13.14 11.23 -7.29
CA GLU A 382 14.30 10.36 -7.44
C GLU A 382 14.88 10.46 -8.84
N SER A 383 16.21 10.48 -8.94
CA SER A 383 16.90 10.58 -10.25
C SER A 383 17.06 9.23 -10.94
N THR A 384 16.84 8.12 -10.23
CA THR A 384 17.02 6.75 -10.75
C THR A 384 15.86 5.86 -10.32
N ALA A 385 15.34 5.05 -11.26
CA ALA A 385 14.28 4.10 -10.95
C ALA A 385 14.74 3.03 -9.97
N ARG A 386 13.90 2.73 -8.99
CA ARG A 386 14.07 1.57 -8.12
C ARG A 386 13.82 0.30 -8.92
N GLN A 387 14.64 -0.71 -8.70
CA GLN A 387 14.52 -2.01 -9.37
C GLN A 387 14.16 -3.09 -8.35
N ALA A 388 15.13 -3.88 -7.86
CA ALA A 388 14.88 -4.79 -6.74
C ALA A 388 14.64 -4.01 -5.43
N PHE A 389 15.37 -2.93 -5.22
CA PHE A 389 15.26 -2.09 -4.03
C PHE A 389 13.82 -1.62 -3.78
N CYS A 390 13.35 -1.75 -2.53
CA CYS A 390 11.97 -1.46 -2.10
C CYS A 390 10.89 -2.36 -2.72
N GLY A 391 11.27 -3.41 -3.45
CA GLY A 391 10.42 -4.53 -3.81
C GLY A 391 10.39 -5.60 -2.72
N ALA A 392 10.30 -6.87 -3.10
CA ALA A 392 10.27 -8.00 -2.19
C ALA A 392 11.08 -9.20 -2.69
N PHE A 393 11.64 -9.98 -1.76
CA PHE A 393 12.24 -11.29 -2.00
C PHE A 393 11.50 -12.34 -1.21
N GLY A 394 11.44 -13.55 -1.72
CA GLY A 394 10.92 -14.65 -0.93
C GLY A 394 10.40 -15.81 -1.77
N PHE A 395 9.44 -16.51 -1.20
CA PHE A 395 8.88 -17.70 -1.82
C PHE A 395 7.38 -17.85 -1.55
N ALA A 396 6.73 -18.60 -2.44
CA ALA A 396 5.41 -19.19 -2.24
C ALA A 396 5.53 -20.71 -2.40
N SER A 397 5.27 -21.45 -1.33
CA SER A 397 5.35 -22.93 -1.27
C SER A 397 3.96 -23.53 -1.08
N PRO A 398 3.65 -24.64 -1.75
CA PRO A 398 2.38 -25.35 -1.60
C PRO A 398 2.20 -25.95 -0.20
N ALA A 399 3.28 -26.21 0.52
CA ALA A 399 3.25 -26.82 1.84
C ALA A 399 3.25 -25.78 2.98
N THR A 400 4.08 -24.73 2.83
CA THR A 400 4.31 -23.76 3.92
C THR A 400 3.49 -22.49 3.75
N GLY A 401 3.16 -22.09 2.52
CA GLY A 401 2.51 -20.83 2.19
C GLY A 401 3.48 -19.79 1.66
N LEU A 402 3.18 -18.50 1.90
CA LEU A 402 3.92 -17.37 1.38
C LEU A 402 4.81 -16.74 2.45
N GLU A 403 6.02 -16.34 2.08
CA GLU A 403 6.88 -15.53 2.93
C GLU A 403 7.76 -14.61 2.08
N LEU A 404 7.59 -13.29 2.25
CA LEU A 404 8.31 -12.25 1.53
C LEU A 404 8.97 -11.28 2.50
N SER A 405 10.22 -10.89 2.21
CA SER A 405 10.93 -9.80 2.89
C SER A 405 10.90 -8.52 2.07
N VAL A 406 11.04 -7.37 2.73
CA VAL A 406 11.25 -6.09 2.06
C VAL A 406 12.65 -6.05 1.43
N ALA A 407 12.77 -5.67 0.18
CA ALA A 407 14.05 -5.56 -0.52
C ALA A 407 14.79 -4.28 -0.14
N ILE A 408 15.38 -4.24 1.06
CA ILE A 408 16.24 -3.15 1.55
C ILE A 408 17.62 -3.69 1.91
N ARG A 409 18.61 -2.80 2.04
CA ARG A 409 20.01 -3.21 2.27
C ARG A 409 20.46 -4.20 1.19
N THR A 410 20.13 -3.90 -0.06
CA THR A 410 20.23 -4.82 -1.19
C THR A 410 21.29 -4.32 -2.17
N PHE A 411 22.29 -5.16 -2.41
CA PHE A 411 23.22 -4.99 -3.50
C PHE A 411 22.63 -5.59 -4.75
N GLU A 412 22.61 -4.82 -5.83
CA GLU A 412 22.18 -5.23 -7.16
C GLU A 412 23.40 -5.26 -8.07
N CYS A 413 23.59 -6.35 -8.81
CA CYS A 413 24.82 -6.59 -9.57
C CYS A 413 24.48 -6.97 -11.01
N ARG A 414 25.18 -6.32 -11.97
CA ARG A 414 25.09 -6.66 -13.37
C ARG A 414 26.30 -6.12 -14.15
N ASP A 415 26.78 -6.88 -15.13
CA ASP A 415 27.79 -6.45 -16.10
C ASP A 415 29.08 -5.86 -15.49
N GLY A 416 29.51 -6.38 -14.33
CA GLY A 416 30.72 -5.92 -13.63
C GLY A 416 30.51 -4.68 -12.79
N GLU A 417 29.28 -4.33 -12.50
CA GLU A 417 28.90 -3.22 -11.62
C GLU A 417 28.05 -3.69 -10.45
N VAL A 418 28.11 -2.93 -9.38
CA VAL A 418 27.27 -3.11 -8.19
C VAL A 418 26.68 -1.77 -7.78
N TRP A 419 25.42 -1.77 -7.39
CA TRP A 419 24.81 -0.59 -6.79
C TRP A 419 24.03 -0.96 -5.53
N LEU A 420 23.88 0.03 -4.67
CA LEU A 420 23.23 -0.05 -3.38
C LEU A 420 22.38 1.21 -3.21
N ASP A 421 21.08 1.08 -3.20
CA ASP A 421 20.18 2.19 -2.91
C ASP A 421 19.99 2.33 -1.39
N VAL A 422 20.08 3.56 -0.90
CA VAL A 422 19.90 3.92 0.51
C VAL A 422 19.08 5.18 0.65
N GLY A 423 18.27 5.26 1.71
CA GLY A 423 17.40 6.40 1.92
C GLY A 423 16.69 6.41 3.26
N GLY A 424 15.73 7.29 3.40
CA GLY A 424 14.99 7.50 4.62
C GLY A 424 13.58 8.04 4.40
N GLY A 425 12.76 7.99 5.44
CA GLY A 425 11.42 8.57 5.46
C GLY A 425 11.48 10.08 5.71
N VAL A 426 11.08 10.85 4.71
CA VAL A 426 11.01 12.31 4.79
C VAL A 426 9.64 12.72 5.35
N VAL A 427 9.64 13.52 6.40
CA VAL A 427 8.47 14.11 7.06
C VAL A 427 8.59 15.63 7.12
N ALA A 428 7.56 16.33 7.59
CA ALA A 428 7.54 17.79 7.63
C ALA A 428 8.75 18.40 8.35
N ASP A 429 9.20 17.77 9.43
CA ASP A 429 10.31 18.26 10.27
C ASP A 429 11.69 17.74 9.84
N SER A 430 11.79 16.98 8.74
CA SER A 430 13.06 16.46 8.24
C SER A 430 13.99 17.59 7.83
N ASP A 431 15.25 17.53 8.26
CA ASP A 431 16.31 18.43 7.79
C ASP A 431 16.98 17.83 6.54
N PRO A 432 17.03 18.53 5.40
CA PRO A 432 17.54 17.97 4.14
C PRO A 432 18.98 17.43 4.20
N ASP A 433 19.88 18.14 4.86
CA ASP A 433 21.27 17.73 4.97
C ASP A 433 21.44 16.56 5.96
N ALA A 434 20.65 16.57 7.05
CA ALA A 434 20.64 15.46 8.00
C ALA A 434 20.10 14.18 7.37
N GLU A 435 19.03 14.22 6.57
CA GLU A 435 18.48 13.06 5.86
C GLU A 435 19.49 12.47 4.84
N ALA A 436 20.21 13.36 4.10
CA ALA A 436 21.29 12.93 3.20
C ALA A 436 22.43 12.23 3.98
N ALA A 437 22.83 12.78 5.12
CA ALA A 437 23.84 12.19 5.98
C ALA A 437 23.39 10.86 6.59
N GLU A 438 22.10 10.74 6.96
CA GLU A 438 21.50 9.51 7.49
C GLU A 438 21.46 8.41 6.40
N ALA A 439 21.09 8.74 5.16
CA ALA A 439 21.11 7.80 4.04
C ALA A 439 22.53 7.20 3.86
N LEU A 440 23.57 8.03 3.84
CA LEU A 440 24.95 7.57 3.74
C LEU A 440 25.41 6.79 4.99
N ALA A 441 24.94 7.17 6.18
CA ALA A 441 25.24 6.43 7.41
C ALA A 441 24.67 5.01 7.39
N LYS A 442 23.50 4.79 6.75
CA LYS A 442 22.91 3.47 6.54
C LYS A 442 23.72 2.60 5.58
N ALA A 443 24.45 3.18 4.62
CA ALA A 443 25.30 2.45 3.69
C ALA A 443 26.59 1.93 4.36
N ARG A 444 27.20 2.71 5.27
CA ARG A 444 28.52 2.42 5.85
C ARG A 444 28.68 1.00 6.43
N PRO A 445 27.77 0.51 7.29
CA PRO A 445 27.92 -0.86 7.83
C PRO A 445 27.78 -1.93 6.75
N LEU A 446 26.98 -1.71 5.69
CA LEU A 446 26.82 -2.63 4.57
C LEU A 446 28.10 -2.70 3.75
N LEU A 447 28.72 -1.56 3.45
CA LEU A 447 29.96 -1.48 2.72
C LEU A 447 31.13 -2.05 3.53
N ALA A 448 31.21 -1.75 4.82
CA ALA A 448 32.21 -2.33 5.72
C ALA A 448 32.11 -3.87 5.79
N ALA A 449 30.89 -4.43 5.79
CA ALA A 449 30.66 -5.87 5.80
C ALA A 449 31.25 -6.60 4.59
N ILE A 450 31.31 -5.91 3.44
CA ILE A 450 31.93 -6.45 2.22
C ILE A 450 33.38 -6.02 2.02
N GLY A 451 33.97 -5.31 2.99
CA GLY A 451 35.35 -4.82 2.93
C GLY A 451 35.55 -3.55 2.10
N ALA A 452 34.47 -2.80 1.85
CA ALA A 452 34.49 -1.54 1.13
C ALA A 452 34.41 -0.32 2.07
N THR A 453 34.92 0.82 1.60
CA THR A 453 34.80 2.11 2.27
C THR A 453 33.98 3.05 1.43
N LEU A 454 33.20 3.92 2.07
CA LEU A 454 32.45 4.97 1.41
C LEU A 454 33.33 6.22 1.26
N GLU A 455 33.88 6.41 0.09
CA GLU A 455 34.49 7.67 -0.32
C GLU A 455 33.54 8.31 -1.33
N VAL A 456 32.75 9.29 -0.89
CA VAL A 456 31.89 10.04 -1.78
C VAL A 456 32.70 11.16 -2.38
N ASP A 457 33.15 11.00 -3.63
CA ASP A 457 33.94 11.99 -4.33
C ASP A 457 33.06 13.18 -4.70
N GLY A 458 33.37 14.36 -4.15
CA GLY A 458 32.59 15.59 -4.33
C GLY A 458 32.79 16.29 -5.69
N ALA A 459 33.67 15.80 -6.56
CA ALA A 459 34.16 16.54 -7.72
C ALA A 459 33.47 16.25 -9.07
N GLU A 460 32.74 15.14 -9.20
CA GLU A 460 32.10 14.77 -10.48
C GLU A 460 30.60 15.09 -10.59
N LEU A 461 30.10 15.89 -9.69
CA LEU A 461 28.68 16.05 -9.33
C LEU A 461 27.91 17.10 -10.12
N ASP A 462 28.53 17.76 -11.09
CA ASP A 462 27.91 18.90 -11.80
C ASP A 462 27.49 18.58 -13.26
N ARG A 463 27.58 17.30 -13.67
CA ARG A 463 27.12 16.92 -15.02
C ARG A 463 25.59 16.79 -15.15
N ASP A 464 24.88 16.53 -14.06
CA ASP A 464 23.42 16.41 -14.06
C ASP A 464 22.67 17.74 -13.88
N ALA A 465 23.39 18.85 -13.63
CA ALA A 465 22.81 20.19 -13.51
C ALA A 465 22.33 20.81 -14.84
N ARG A 466 22.34 20.07 -15.96
CA ARG A 466 21.96 20.58 -17.29
C ARG A 466 20.61 20.10 -17.81
N VAL A 467 19.74 19.57 -17.00
CA VAL A 467 18.32 19.46 -17.35
C VAL A 467 17.60 20.63 -16.69
N ALA A 468 17.68 21.78 -17.36
CA ALA A 468 16.85 22.92 -17.02
C ALA A 468 15.36 22.55 -17.23
N PRO A 469 14.46 23.00 -16.36
CA PRO A 469 13.03 22.85 -16.61
C PRO A 469 12.68 23.52 -17.94
N PRO A 470 11.71 23.01 -18.69
CA PRO A 470 11.31 23.62 -19.94
C PRO A 470 10.82 25.03 -19.64
N THR A 471 11.58 26.04 -20.10
CA THR A 471 11.14 27.41 -20.11
C THR A 471 9.94 27.51 -21.02
N THR A 472 8.79 27.83 -20.48
CA THR A 472 7.61 28.25 -21.24
C THR A 472 7.99 29.54 -21.95
N SER A 473 8.38 29.46 -23.23
CA SER A 473 8.49 30.59 -24.11
C SER A 473 7.08 31.06 -24.46
N ALA A 474 6.69 32.20 -23.92
CA ALA A 474 5.55 32.94 -24.41
C ALA A 474 5.85 33.41 -25.85
N GLY A 475 5.20 32.81 -26.83
CA GLY A 475 5.18 33.28 -28.21
C GLY A 475 4.19 34.47 -28.36
N PRO A 476 4.45 35.45 -29.23
CA PRO A 476 3.61 36.63 -29.36
C PRO A 476 2.31 36.34 -30.10
N ALA A 477 1.23 36.96 -29.67
CA ALA A 477 -0.07 36.91 -30.30
C ALA A 477 -0.06 37.49 -31.73
N PRO A 478 -0.72 36.89 -32.72
CA PRO A 478 -1.02 37.57 -33.97
C PRO A 478 -2.40 38.25 -33.89
N GLY A 479 -2.40 39.51 -34.27
CA GLY A 479 -3.57 40.36 -34.38
C GLY A 479 -4.55 39.89 -35.46
N GLY A 480 -5.80 40.31 -35.30
CA GLY A 480 -6.93 39.89 -36.08
C GLY A 480 -7.05 40.46 -37.46
N SER A 481 -7.91 39.83 -38.24
CA SER A 481 -8.81 40.51 -39.18
C SER A 481 -9.91 39.52 -39.61
N GLY A 482 -11.16 39.99 -39.61
CA GLY A 482 -12.34 39.22 -39.82
C GLY A 482 -12.61 38.84 -41.28
N ALA A 483 -13.51 37.90 -41.46
CA ALA A 483 -14.46 37.84 -42.58
C ALA A 483 -15.65 36.92 -42.22
N ALA A 484 -16.83 37.41 -42.53
CA ALA A 484 -18.12 36.75 -42.40
C ALA A 484 -18.29 35.71 -43.50
N GLY A 485 -19.05 34.65 -43.20
CA GLY A 485 -19.46 33.68 -44.24
C GLY A 485 -20.35 32.56 -43.78
N SER A 486 -21.66 32.74 -43.92
CA SER A 486 -22.72 31.80 -44.30
C SER A 486 -22.95 30.50 -43.48
N GLY A 487 -24.19 30.45 -42.98
CA GLY A 487 -24.79 29.26 -42.34
C GLY A 487 -24.97 28.07 -43.27
N ARG A 488 -24.78 26.91 -42.66
CA ARG A 488 -25.37 25.66 -43.07
C ARG A 488 -26.03 24.97 -41.86
N ALA A 489 -27.29 24.56 -42.04
CA ALA A 489 -28.03 23.80 -41.09
C ALA A 489 -27.36 22.46 -40.81
N CYS A 490 -27.20 22.10 -39.54
CA CYS A 490 -26.79 20.76 -39.13
C CYS A 490 -27.99 19.86 -39.00
N GLU A 491 -27.96 18.75 -39.72
CA GLU A 491 -28.78 17.58 -39.49
C GLU A 491 -28.44 16.92 -38.14
N PRO A 492 -29.39 16.20 -37.48
CA PRO A 492 -29.12 15.57 -36.20
C PRO A 492 -28.19 14.36 -36.35
N GLY A 493 -26.94 14.53 -35.89
CA GLY A 493 -25.96 13.45 -35.80
C GLY A 493 -26.28 12.48 -34.66
N THR A 494 -26.03 11.21 -34.91
CA THR A 494 -25.99 10.10 -33.94
C THR A 494 -25.30 10.49 -32.64
N PRO A 495 -25.74 9.95 -31.47
CA PRO A 495 -25.16 10.30 -30.17
C PRO A 495 -23.68 9.91 -30.15
N ALA A 496 -22.84 10.90 -29.92
CA ALA A 496 -21.42 10.71 -29.64
C ALA A 496 -21.25 9.84 -28.40
N ASP A 497 -20.30 8.91 -28.48
CA ASP A 497 -19.83 8.07 -27.37
C ASP A 497 -19.26 8.99 -26.28
N VAL A 498 -20.12 9.33 -25.29
CA VAL A 498 -19.74 10.23 -24.20
C VAL A 498 -19.17 9.35 -23.08
N SER A 499 -17.86 9.31 -22.99
CA SER A 499 -17.17 8.66 -21.87
C SER A 499 -17.62 9.29 -20.55
N PRO A 500 -17.82 8.47 -19.48
CA PRO A 500 -18.23 8.97 -18.16
C PRO A 500 -17.21 9.96 -17.59
N PRO A 501 -17.67 10.91 -16.73
CA PRO A 501 -16.78 11.92 -16.16
C PRO A 501 -15.70 11.26 -15.28
N VAL A 502 -14.46 11.59 -15.56
CA VAL A 502 -13.32 11.14 -14.74
C VAL A 502 -13.30 11.96 -13.44
N PRO A 503 -13.22 11.33 -12.25
CA PRO A 503 -13.15 12.05 -10.99
C PRO A 503 -11.97 13.03 -10.98
N ARG A 504 -12.24 14.30 -10.70
CA ARG A 504 -11.19 15.31 -10.60
C ARG A 504 -10.35 15.05 -9.34
N ARG A 505 -9.05 14.95 -9.50
CA ARG A 505 -8.12 15.18 -8.40
C ARG A 505 -7.98 16.69 -8.27
N LEU A 506 -8.77 17.30 -7.41
CA LEU A 506 -8.55 18.70 -7.09
C LEU A 506 -7.25 18.76 -6.29
N GLY A 507 -6.24 19.46 -6.86
CA GLY A 507 -5.11 19.98 -6.09
C GLY A 507 -5.65 21.03 -5.13
N VAL A 508 -6.36 20.59 -4.10
CA VAL A 508 -6.92 21.47 -3.09
C VAL A 508 -5.81 21.77 -2.10
N HIS A 509 -5.65 23.03 -1.75
CA HIS A 509 -4.84 23.48 -0.61
C HIS A 509 -4.88 22.48 0.54
N PRO A 510 -3.77 22.32 1.29
CA PRO A 510 -3.62 21.29 2.30
C PRO A 510 -4.60 21.50 3.46
N VAL A 511 -5.83 21.01 3.27
CA VAL A 511 -6.77 20.93 4.37
C VAL A 511 -6.68 19.51 4.92
N PRO A 512 -6.20 19.32 6.16
CA PRO A 512 -6.06 18.02 6.74
C PRO A 512 -7.41 17.31 6.85
N ARG A 513 -7.40 15.98 6.94
CA ARG A 513 -8.58 15.19 7.35
C ARG A 513 -9.19 15.81 8.59
N PRO A 514 -10.52 15.66 8.79
CA PRO A 514 -11.18 16.22 9.96
C PRO A 514 -10.46 15.88 11.27
N ASP A 515 -10.19 16.88 12.08
CA ASP A 515 -9.55 16.72 13.39
C ASP A 515 -10.57 16.20 14.42
N PRO A 516 -10.41 14.98 14.96
CA PRO A 516 -11.31 14.45 15.97
C PRO A 516 -11.37 15.31 17.25
N ALA A 517 -10.30 16.03 17.60
CA ALA A 517 -10.27 16.91 18.77
C ALA A 517 -11.21 18.12 18.61
N ALA A 518 -11.56 18.51 17.39
CA ALA A 518 -12.52 19.56 17.12
C ALA A 518 -13.96 19.18 17.52
N GLY A 519 -14.25 17.88 17.66
CA GLY A 519 -15.54 17.35 18.03
C GLY A 519 -16.37 16.85 16.82
N ILE A 520 -17.58 16.44 17.14
CA ILE A 520 -18.59 15.95 16.18
C ILE A 520 -19.88 16.74 16.32
N PHE A 521 -20.76 16.66 15.32
CA PHE A 521 -22.02 17.37 15.39
C PHE A 521 -23.15 16.62 14.69
N GLU A 522 -24.39 17.01 15.03
CA GLU A 522 -25.61 16.67 14.31
C GLU A 522 -26.28 17.92 13.76
N THR A 523 -27.06 17.75 12.70
CA THR A 523 -27.87 18.82 12.13
C THR A 523 -29.30 18.32 11.97
N LEU A 524 -30.24 18.99 12.62
CA LEU A 524 -31.64 18.65 12.62
C LEU A 524 -32.45 19.79 11.99
N LEU A 525 -33.44 19.40 11.22
CA LEU A 525 -34.53 20.31 10.78
C LEU A 525 -35.47 20.51 11.96
N VAL A 526 -35.83 21.75 12.23
CA VAL A 526 -36.91 22.08 13.16
C VAL A 526 -38.08 22.62 12.36
N ARG A 527 -39.27 22.11 12.64
CA ARG A 527 -40.49 22.54 12.05
C ARG A 527 -41.64 22.45 13.06
N ASP A 528 -42.52 23.45 13.05
CA ASP A 528 -43.64 23.53 13.99
C ASP A 528 -43.26 23.27 15.46
N GLY A 529 -42.06 23.74 15.84
CA GLY A 529 -41.50 23.55 17.19
C GLY A 529 -40.99 22.12 17.47
N VAL A 530 -40.90 21.26 16.46
CA VAL A 530 -40.39 19.87 16.62
C VAL A 530 -39.11 19.67 15.84
N ALA A 531 -38.11 19.06 16.50
CA ALA A 531 -36.87 18.62 15.83
C ALA A 531 -37.12 17.28 15.11
N VAL A 532 -37.03 17.28 13.79
CA VAL A 532 -37.34 16.11 12.95
C VAL A 532 -36.31 15.01 13.17
N ALA A 533 -36.78 13.78 13.40
CA ALA A 533 -35.90 12.58 13.62
C ALA A 533 -34.90 12.77 14.76
N ALA A 534 -35.29 13.45 15.83
CA ALA A 534 -34.40 13.80 16.94
C ALA A 534 -33.79 12.58 17.61
N GLU A 535 -34.57 11.51 17.81
CA GLU A 535 -34.10 10.28 18.44
C GLU A 535 -33.00 9.62 17.65
N GLU A 536 -33.17 9.44 16.34
CA GLU A 536 -32.20 8.80 15.44
C GLU A 536 -30.91 9.62 15.32
N HIS A 537 -31.01 10.97 15.26
CA HIS A 537 -29.86 11.86 15.26
C HIS A 537 -29.08 11.79 16.57
N LEU A 538 -29.74 11.82 17.71
CA LEU A 538 -29.11 11.70 19.02
C LEU A 538 -28.52 10.30 19.25
N ALA A 539 -29.17 9.24 18.76
CA ALA A 539 -28.64 7.89 18.81
C ALA A 539 -27.34 7.76 18.01
N ARG A 540 -27.27 8.36 16.79
CA ARG A 540 -26.02 8.38 15.98
C ARG A 540 -24.93 9.19 16.68
N LEU A 541 -25.24 10.38 17.19
CA LEU A 541 -24.30 11.20 17.94
C LEU A 541 -23.74 10.45 19.16
N GLY A 542 -24.63 9.74 19.89
CA GLY A 542 -24.24 8.94 21.06
C GLY A 542 -23.30 7.78 20.73
N ARG A 543 -23.55 7.08 19.62
CA ARG A 543 -22.62 6.04 19.14
C ARG A 543 -21.25 6.62 18.81
N SER A 544 -21.21 7.71 18.03
CA SER A 544 -19.95 8.39 17.68
C SER A 544 -19.22 8.94 18.91
N ALA A 545 -19.96 9.50 19.89
CA ALA A 545 -19.40 9.99 21.15
C ALA A 545 -18.74 8.88 21.98
N GLN A 546 -19.43 7.73 22.05
CA GLN A 546 -18.90 6.57 22.79
C GLN A 546 -17.68 5.98 22.12
N GLU A 547 -17.69 5.90 20.77
CA GLU A 547 -16.61 5.30 19.98
C GLU A 547 -15.36 6.17 19.95
N LEU A 548 -15.52 7.48 19.74
CA LEU A 548 -14.38 8.40 19.59
C LEU A 548 -13.81 8.91 20.90
N TYR A 549 -14.68 9.16 21.91
CA TYR A 549 -14.31 9.89 23.12
C TYR A 549 -14.61 9.12 24.40
N ALA A 550 -15.25 7.93 24.33
CA ALA A 550 -15.77 7.19 25.49
C ALA A 550 -16.75 8.02 26.36
N VAL A 551 -17.46 8.98 25.75
CA VAL A 551 -18.37 9.91 26.42
C VAL A 551 -19.82 9.48 26.17
N ARG A 552 -20.68 9.59 27.22
CA ARG A 552 -22.12 9.43 27.05
C ARG A 552 -22.78 10.80 26.96
N LEU A 553 -23.78 10.90 26.09
CA LEU A 553 -24.59 12.12 25.97
C LEU A 553 -25.34 12.42 27.30
N PRO A 554 -25.49 13.71 27.67
CA PRO A 554 -26.29 14.09 28.82
C PRO A 554 -27.74 13.60 28.69
N SER A 555 -28.29 13.00 29.74
CA SER A 555 -29.69 12.50 29.76
C SER A 555 -30.72 13.59 29.56
N ALA A 556 -30.40 14.84 29.86
CA ALA A 556 -31.24 16.01 29.64
C ALA A 556 -31.25 16.51 28.21
N LEU A 557 -30.32 16.03 27.32
CA LEU A 557 -30.14 16.57 25.98
C LEU A 557 -31.41 16.48 25.10
N PRO A 558 -32.21 15.41 25.09
CA PRO A 558 -33.46 15.37 24.33
C PRO A 558 -34.45 16.48 24.77
N ALA A 559 -34.59 16.72 26.07
CA ALA A 559 -35.45 17.78 26.59
C ALA A 559 -34.94 19.18 26.23
N LEU A 560 -33.64 19.40 26.33
CA LEU A 560 -33.01 20.67 25.94
C LEU A 560 -33.17 20.94 24.44
N LEU A 561 -33.02 19.92 23.60
CA LEU A 561 -33.23 20.03 22.13
C LEU A 561 -34.71 20.37 21.84
N GLN A 562 -35.65 19.71 22.46
CA GLN A 562 -37.07 19.99 22.31
C GLN A 562 -37.43 21.41 22.78
N HIS A 563 -36.88 21.86 23.91
CA HIS A 563 -37.05 23.22 24.38
C HIS A 563 -36.51 24.25 23.39
N ALA A 564 -35.28 24.04 22.91
CA ALA A 564 -34.67 24.92 21.93
C ALA A 564 -35.48 24.94 20.58
N ALA A 565 -36.09 23.82 20.19
CA ALA A 565 -36.92 23.75 19.02
C ALA A 565 -38.21 24.56 19.16
N LEU A 566 -38.84 24.52 20.36
CA LEU A 566 -40.07 25.29 20.68
C LEU A 566 -39.85 26.80 20.74
N GLU A 567 -38.66 27.25 21.12
CA GLU A 567 -38.30 28.68 21.14
C GLU A 567 -38.17 29.29 19.74
N GLN A 568 -38.11 28.47 18.69
CA GLN A 568 -37.95 28.97 17.32
C GLN A 568 -39.32 29.37 16.74
N GLY A 569 -39.44 30.59 16.23
CA GLY A 569 -40.69 31.14 15.70
C GLY A 569 -41.05 30.64 14.26
N GLY A 570 -40.31 29.70 13.71
CA GLY A 570 -40.51 29.15 12.37
C GLY A 570 -39.50 28.05 12.00
N PRO A 571 -39.57 27.53 10.76
CA PRO A 571 -38.65 26.50 10.33
C PRO A 571 -37.19 26.96 10.41
N CYS A 572 -36.35 26.17 11.09
CA CYS A 572 -34.92 26.47 11.27
C CYS A 572 -34.07 25.18 11.31
N ARG A 573 -32.80 25.33 11.37
CA ARG A 573 -31.88 24.23 11.69
C ARG A 573 -31.34 24.36 13.12
N ILE A 574 -31.23 23.23 13.84
CA ILE A 574 -30.45 23.17 15.08
C ILE A 574 -29.27 22.24 14.85
N ARG A 575 -28.08 22.70 15.25
CA ARG A 575 -26.90 21.84 15.37
C ARG A 575 -26.69 21.46 16.84
N VAL A 576 -26.51 20.18 17.07
CA VAL A 576 -26.03 19.65 18.36
C VAL A 576 -24.54 19.38 18.19
N VAL A 577 -23.71 20.15 18.83
CA VAL A 577 -22.24 20.07 18.78
C VAL A 577 -21.75 19.41 20.05
N LEU A 578 -21.01 18.31 19.90
CA LEU A 578 -20.30 17.63 20.99
C LEU A 578 -18.81 17.80 20.82
N ARG A 579 -18.13 18.30 21.84
CA ARG A 579 -16.67 18.39 21.91
C ARG A 579 -16.06 17.11 22.49
N ALA A 580 -14.76 16.91 22.26
CA ALA A 580 -14.05 15.75 22.78
C ALA A 580 -14.03 15.65 24.32
N ASP A 581 -14.19 16.79 25.03
CA ASP A 581 -14.29 16.88 26.48
C ASP A 581 -15.68 16.59 27.05
N GLY A 582 -16.67 16.32 26.17
CA GLY A 582 -18.06 16.04 26.55
C GLY A 582 -18.95 17.26 26.62
N ASP A 583 -18.45 18.49 26.37
CA ASP A 583 -19.27 19.72 26.31
C ASP A 583 -20.24 19.63 25.10
N VAL A 584 -21.54 19.88 25.39
CA VAL A 584 -22.60 19.84 24.37
C VAL A 584 -23.20 21.22 24.19
N ARG A 585 -23.30 21.69 22.93
CA ARG A 585 -23.90 22.98 22.61
C ARG A 585 -24.98 22.83 21.53
N LEU A 586 -26.02 23.62 21.64
CA LEU A 586 -27.10 23.77 20.67
C LEU A 586 -26.94 25.10 19.94
N GLU A 587 -26.90 25.06 18.61
CA GLU A 587 -26.74 26.21 17.72
C GLU A 587 -27.91 26.28 16.76
N ALA A 588 -28.84 27.22 16.97
CA ALA A 588 -29.95 27.45 16.04
C ALA A 588 -29.55 28.46 14.94
N ALA A 589 -30.03 28.22 13.72
CA ALA A 589 -29.84 29.15 12.59
C ALA A 589 -30.97 28.98 11.57
N PRO A 590 -31.26 30.02 10.75
CA PRO A 590 -32.23 29.91 9.66
C PRO A 590 -31.90 28.76 8.69
N LEU A 591 -32.88 28.24 8.02
CA LEU A 591 -32.70 27.28 6.93
C LEU A 591 -31.95 27.95 5.76
N PRO A 592 -31.02 27.24 5.11
CA PRO A 592 -30.44 27.75 3.87
C PRO A 592 -31.53 27.95 2.81
N ALA A 593 -31.38 28.99 2.01
CA ALA A 593 -32.33 29.27 0.90
C ALA A 593 -32.45 28.04 -0.02
N PRO A 594 -33.63 27.84 -0.65
CA PRO A 594 -33.77 26.85 -1.70
C PRO A 594 -32.69 27.05 -2.76
N GLY A 595 -32.00 25.99 -3.14
CA GLY A 595 -30.91 26.05 -4.10
C GLY A 595 -31.33 25.78 -5.53
N ALA A 596 -30.42 25.98 -6.48
CA ALA A 596 -30.54 25.48 -7.85
C ALA A 596 -30.65 23.94 -7.85
N PRO A 597 -31.07 23.33 -8.98
CA PRO A 597 -31.05 21.87 -9.14
C PRO A 597 -29.68 21.30 -8.77
N VAL A 598 -29.68 20.15 -8.07
CA VAL A 598 -28.46 19.56 -7.56
C VAL A 598 -27.56 19.10 -8.71
N ALA A 599 -26.38 19.67 -8.82
CA ALA A 599 -25.30 19.18 -9.68
C ALA A 599 -24.19 18.61 -8.82
N LEU A 600 -23.63 17.47 -9.22
CA LEU A 600 -22.53 16.80 -8.51
C LEU A 600 -21.26 16.88 -9.33
N GLU A 601 -20.12 17.14 -8.68
CA GLU A 601 -18.79 17.08 -9.30
C GLU A 601 -17.98 15.95 -8.66
N PRO A 602 -17.59 14.92 -9.42
CA PRO A 602 -16.83 13.79 -8.89
C PRO A 602 -15.46 14.20 -8.41
N ILE A 603 -15.15 13.87 -7.14
CA ILE A 603 -13.86 14.14 -6.49
C ILE A 603 -13.34 12.85 -5.89
N ALA A 604 -12.09 12.51 -6.20
CA ALA A 604 -11.44 11.34 -5.62
C ALA A 604 -11.07 11.60 -4.15
N LEU A 605 -11.62 10.78 -3.25
CA LEU A 605 -11.28 10.77 -1.82
C LEU A 605 -11.10 9.33 -1.34
N PRO A 606 -9.85 8.85 -1.17
CA PRO A 606 -9.58 7.51 -0.67
C PRO A 606 -10.24 7.27 0.69
N GLY A 607 -11.03 6.20 0.81
CA GLY A 607 -11.66 5.79 2.06
C GLY A 607 -12.73 6.73 2.62
N GLY A 608 -13.19 7.73 1.86
CA GLY A 608 -14.30 8.60 2.25
C GLY A 608 -14.02 9.52 3.44
N LEU A 609 -15.08 10.14 4.00
CA LEU A 609 -15.03 10.95 5.23
C LEU A 609 -15.24 10.14 6.50
N GLY A 610 -15.57 8.85 6.37
CA GLY A 610 -15.78 7.93 7.48
C GLY A 610 -17.18 7.98 8.09
N ALA A 611 -17.38 7.18 9.15
CA ALA A 611 -18.68 6.95 9.75
C ALA A 611 -19.15 8.09 10.69
N HIS A 612 -18.34 9.11 10.93
CA HIS A 612 -18.60 10.17 11.90
C HIS A 612 -18.88 11.51 11.24
N LYS A 613 -19.75 12.32 11.86
CA LYS A 613 -20.07 13.65 11.36
C LYS A 613 -19.18 14.69 12.03
N TRP A 614 -18.04 14.99 11.37
CA TRP A 614 -16.98 15.83 11.92
C TRP A 614 -17.37 17.29 12.03
N ARG A 615 -17.08 17.94 13.16
CA ARG A 615 -17.22 19.39 13.33
C ARG A 615 -16.18 20.15 12.51
N ASP A 616 -14.99 19.62 12.37
CA ASP A 616 -13.99 20.14 11.45
C ASP A 616 -14.41 19.90 10.00
N ARG A 617 -14.87 20.95 9.35
CA ARG A 617 -15.36 20.92 7.99
C ARG A 617 -14.42 21.56 6.97
N ARG A 618 -13.22 21.97 7.40
CA ARG A 618 -12.28 22.69 6.51
C ARG A 618 -12.07 21.98 5.18
N LEU A 619 -11.88 20.65 5.20
CA LEU A 619 -11.71 19.84 4.00
C LEU A 619 -12.97 19.84 3.11
N ALA A 620 -14.13 19.57 3.69
CA ALA A 620 -15.40 19.56 2.96
C ALA A 620 -15.75 20.95 2.43
N ASP A 621 -15.55 22.00 3.21
CA ASP A 621 -15.84 23.40 2.81
C ASP A 621 -14.89 23.89 1.73
N ALA A 622 -13.61 23.46 1.73
CA ALA A 622 -12.65 23.74 0.67
C ALA A 622 -13.08 23.12 -0.67
N TRP A 623 -13.55 21.87 -0.67
CA TRP A 623 -14.08 21.23 -1.87
C TRP A 623 -15.41 21.82 -2.32
N ASP A 624 -16.32 22.09 -1.38
CA ASP A 624 -17.58 22.80 -1.68
C ASP A 624 -17.29 24.12 -2.39
N GLY A 625 -16.26 24.87 -1.95
CA GLY A 625 -15.86 26.14 -2.60
C GLY A 625 -15.20 25.94 -3.97
N ALA A 626 -14.39 24.89 -4.14
CA ALA A 626 -13.66 24.63 -5.37
C ALA A 626 -14.54 24.19 -6.55
N VAL A 627 -15.69 23.58 -6.29
CA VAL A 627 -16.60 23.08 -7.32
C VAL A 627 -17.92 23.85 -7.38
N ALA A 628 -18.09 24.89 -6.57
CA ALA A 628 -19.34 25.66 -6.55
C ALA A 628 -19.73 26.16 -7.97
N PRO A 629 -21.01 26.10 -8.37
CA PRO A 629 -22.19 25.79 -7.56
C PRO A 629 -22.51 24.29 -7.38
N ALA A 630 -21.72 23.37 -7.98
CA ALA A 630 -21.90 21.94 -7.80
C ALA A 630 -21.56 21.50 -6.35
N ILE A 631 -21.96 20.28 -5.99
CA ILE A 631 -21.66 19.63 -4.72
C ILE A 631 -20.63 18.53 -4.97
N PRO A 632 -19.55 18.42 -4.17
CA PRO A 632 -18.60 17.33 -4.31
C PRO A 632 -19.25 15.95 -4.15
N LEU A 633 -19.11 15.10 -5.17
CA LEU A 633 -19.42 13.67 -5.12
C LEU A 633 -18.13 12.91 -4.80
N LEU A 634 -18.05 12.37 -3.62
CA LEU A 634 -16.85 11.63 -3.18
C LEU A 634 -16.82 10.26 -3.84
N VAL A 635 -15.72 9.94 -4.47
CA VAL A 635 -15.47 8.69 -5.18
C VAL A 635 -14.17 8.09 -4.65
N ASP A 636 -14.16 6.82 -4.31
CA ASP A 636 -12.95 6.12 -3.89
C ASP A 636 -12.00 5.90 -5.07
N LEU A 637 -10.76 5.50 -4.79
CA LEU A 637 -9.74 5.30 -5.83
C LEU A 637 -10.08 4.19 -6.83
N ASP A 638 -10.88 3.22 -6.42
CA ASP A 638 -11.38 2.14 -7.27
C ASP A 638 -12.62 2.52 -8.12
N GLY A 639 -12.99 3.80 -8.12
CA GLY A 639 -14.14 4.31 -8.84
C GLY A 639 -15.50 4.08 -8.14
N ARG A 640 -15.49 3.57 -6.90
CA ARG A 640 -16.72 3.43 -6.11
C ARG A 640 -17.22 4.79 -5.64
N VAL A 641 -18.49 5.04 -5.88
CA VAL A 641 -19.22 6.19 -5.34
C VAL A 641 -19.39 5.99 -3.83
N LEU A 642 -19.09 7.02 -3.05
CA LEU A 642 -19.23 7.03 -1.61
C LEU A 642 -20.46 7.84 -1.20
N GLU A 643 -20.29 9.12 -0.99
CA GLU A 643 -21.33 10.07 -0.60
C GLU A 643 -21.01 11.47 -1.15
N THR A 644 -21.79 12.47 -0.85
CA THR A 644 -21.39 13.87 -1.05
C THR A 644 -20.84 14.46 0.25
N THR A 645 -20.26 15.65 0.23
CA THR A 645 -19.86 16.38 1.43
C THR A 645 -21.00 16.69 2.40
N ARG A 646 -22.27 16.48 1.99
CA ARG A 646 -23.47 16.92 2.73
C ARG A 646 -24.59 15.89 2.80
N ALA A 647 -24.62 14.89 1.91
CA ALA A 647 -25.75 14.00 1.71
C ALA A 647 -25.32 12.62 1.23
N SER A 648 -26.10 11.60 1.54
CA SER A 648 -25.94 10.28 0.95
C SER A 648 -26.51 10.23 -0.47
N VAL A 649 -26.02 9.29 -1.31
CA VAL A 649 -26.35 9.18 -2.74
C VAL A 649 -27.15 7.90 -3.02
N PHE A 650 -28.10 8.00 -3.94
CA PHE A 650 -28.90 6.88 -4.43
C PHE A 650 -28.94 6.88 -5.96
N ALA A 651 -28.85 5.69 -6.54
CA ALA A 651 -29.16 5.43 -7.94
C ALA A 651 -30.48 4.67 -8.04
N PHE A 652 -31.38 5.12 -8.87
CA PHE A 652 -32.57 4.34 -9.26
C PHE A 652 -32.29 3.69 -10.61
N ARG A 653 -32.31 2.38 -10.67
CA ARG A 653 -32.00 1.63 -11.87
C ARG A 653 -32.79 0.32 -11.92
N ASP A 654 -33.34 0.00 -13.06
CA ASP A 654 -34.13 -1.22 -13.28
C ASP A 654 -35.27 -1.40 -12.24
N GLY A 655 -35.90 -0.30 -11.82
CA GLY A 655 -36.93 -0.29 -10.80
C GLY A 655 -36.46 -0.52 -9.37
N LYS A 656 -35.17 -0.43 -9.08
CA LYS A 656 -34.57 -0.65 -7.77
C LYS A 656 -33.79 0.59 -7.29
N LEU A 657 -33.97 0.96 -6.03
CA LEU A 657 -33.24 2.04 -5.39
C LEU A 657 -31.96 1.46 -4.75
N ILE A 658 -30.80 1.92 -5.22
CA ILE A 658 -29.49 1.39 -4.83
C ILE A 658 -28.69 2.50 -4.16
N THR A 659 -27.98 2.19 -3.07
CA THR A 659 -27.11 3.12 -2.34
C THR A 659 -25.82 2.41 -1.91
N PRO A 660 -24.67 3.13 -1.76
CA PRO A 660 -23.44 2.54 -1.23
C PRO A 660 -23.64 1.91 0.14
N PRO A 661 -22.94 0.79 0.46
CA PRO A 661 -23.05 0.09 1.74
C PRO A 661 -22.41 0.88 2.89
N LEU A 662 -22.82 0.61 4.12
CA LEU A 662 -22.22 1.16 5.33
C LEU A 662 -21.00 0.32 5.75
N ASP A 663 -19.89 0.47 5.04
CA ASP A 663 -18.63 -0.25 5.26
C ASP A 663 -17.61 0.55 6.10
N GLY A 664 -18.02 1.68 6.66
CA GLY A 664 -17.15 2.58 7.43
C GLY A 664 -16.56 3.75 6.64
N SER A 665 -16.70 3.75 5.30
CA SER A 665 -16.20 4.83 4.44
C SER A 665 -17.15 6.02 4.34
N ILE A 666 -18.43 5.83 4.65
CA ILE A 666 -19.50 6.84 4.55
C ILE A 666 -20.25 7.02 5.87
N LEU A 667 -20.86 8.19 6.02
CA LEU A 667 -21.68 8.49 7.16
C LEU A 667 -22.99 7.64 7.16
N PRO A 668 -23.38 6.96 8.27
CA PRO A 668 -24.66 6.29 8.37
C PRO A 668 -25.78 7.35 8.47
N GLY A 669 -26.24 7.85 7.32
CA GLY A 669 -27.20 8.96 7.20
C GLY A 669 -28.55 8.63 7.80
N VAL A 670 -29.07 9.48 8.72
CA VAL A 670 -30.44 9.32 9.27
C VAL A 670 -31.48 9.40 8.16
N THR A 671 -31.38 10.39 7.28
CA THR A 671 -32.28 10.51 6.12
C THR A 671 -32.10 9.33 5.15
N ARG A 672 -30.87 8.81 4.97
CA ARG A 672 -30.62 7.61 4.17
C ARG A 672 -31.39 6.40 4.69
N ALA A 673 -31.34 6.13 5.99
CA ALA A 673 -32.06 5.02 6.61
C ALA A 673 -33.60 5.18 6.42
N ARG A 674 -34.10 6.39 6.63
CA ARG A 674 -35.53 6.70 6.40
C ARG A 674 -35.94 6.58 4.93
N THR A 675 -35.07 6.95 3.99
CA THR A 675 -35.30 6.76 2.55
C THR A 675 -35.46 5.29 2.20
N LEU A 676 -34.63 4.42 2.75
CA LEU A 676 -34.73 2.97 2.52
C LEU A 676 -36.00 2.37 3.14
N ALA A 677 -36.37 2.79 4.34
CA ALA A 677 -37.63 2.36 4.97
C ALA A 677 -38.86 2.79 4.19
N GLU A 678 -38.94 4.07 3.82
CA GLU A 678 -40.06 4.62 3.07
C GLU A 678 -40.19 4.00 1.67
N ALA A 679 -39.03 3.74 1.01
CA ALA A 679 -39.01 3.02 -0.27
C ALA A 679 -39.62 1.61 -0.13
N ALA A 680 -39.30 0.89 0.95
CA ALA A 680 -39.83 -0.43 1.23
C ALA A 680 -41.36 -0.37 1.46
N ASP A 681 -41.86 0.63 2.22
CA ASP A 681 -43.27 0.83 2.47
C ASP A 681 -44.06 1.17 1.19
N LEU A 682 -43.43 1.87 0.26
CA LEU A 682 -43.97 2.18 -1.07
C LEU A 682 -43.80 1.02 -2.08
N GLY A 683 -43.21 -0.11 -1.66
CA GLY A 683 -43.01 -1.27 -2.53
C GLY A 683 -41.88 -1.08 -3.55
N ILE A 684 -40.99 -0.10 -3.36
CA ILE A 684 -39.82 0.12 -4.20
C ILE A 684 -38.67 -0.78 -3.68
N PRO A 685 -38.21 -1.77 -4.46
CA PRO A 685 -37.10 -2.61 -4.05
C PRO A 685 -35.84 -1.81 -3.77
N THR A 686 -35.12 -2.12 -2.68
CA THR A 686 -33.88 -1.44 -2.29
C THR A 686 -32.70 -2.39 -2.32
N ALA A 687 -31.48 -1.85 -2.50
CA ALA A 687 -30.22 -2.59 -2.36
C ALA A 687 -29.10 -1.71 -1.81
N GLU A 688 -28.38 -2.23 -0.83
CA GLU A 688 -27.14 -1.65 -0.33
C GLU A 688 -25.96 -2.43 -0.94
N ARG A 689 -25.32 -1.81 -1.93
CA ARG A 689 -24.19 -2.42 -2.63
C ARG A 689 -23.27 -1.35 -3.24
N PRO A 690 -22.01 -1.65 -3.53
CA PRO A 690 -21.12 -0.73 -4.23
C PRO A 690 -21.75 -0.24 -5.55
N LEU A 691 -21.59 1.05 -5.81
CA LEU A 691 -21.95 1.72 -7.04
C LEU A 691 -20.69 2.30 -7.68
N THR A 692 -20.48 2.07 -8.96
CA THR A 692 -19.44 2.80 -9.71
C THR A 692 -20.00 4.11 -10.27
N LEU A 693 -19.10 5.02 -10.63
CA LEU A 693 -19.50 6.28 -11.25
C LEU A 693 -20.28 6.05 -12.55
N ASP A 694 -19.88 5.08 -13.38
CA ASP A 694 -20.55 4.66 -14.60
C ASP A 694 -21.99 4.17 -14.33
N GLN A 695 -22.15 3.37 -13.28
CA GLN A 695 -23.47 2.88 -12.88
C GLN A 695 -24.38 4.00 -12.37
N LEU A 696 -23.79 5.01 -11.72
CA LEU A 696 -24.52 6.17 -11.23
C LEU A 696 -24.96 7.07 -12.39
N VAL A 697 -24.05 7.35 -13.33
CA VAL A 697 -24.34 8.15 -14.53
C VAL A 697 -25.35 7.46 -15.45
N GLY A 698 -25.29 6.14 -15.59
CA GLY A 698 -26.22 5.34 -16.38
C GLY A 698 -27.51 4.92 -15.65
N ALA A 699 -27.82 5.55 -14.50
CA ALA A 699 -29.05 5.27 -13.77
C ALA A 699 -30.28 5.98 -14.38
N ASP A 700 -31.48 5.42 -14.19
CA ASP A 700 -32.77 6.02 -14.61
C ASP A 700 -33.03 7.35 -13.88
N ALA A 701 -32.59 7.45 -12.61
CA ALA A 701 -32.55 8.68 -11.81
C ALA A 701 -31.48 8.59 -10.71
N VAL A 702 -30.94 9.73 -10.34
CA VAL A 702 -30.01 9.88 -9.21
C VAL A 702 -30.60 10.82 -8.18
N LEU A 703 -30.47 10.46 -6.90
CA LEU A 703 -31.02 11.23 -5.79
C LEU A 703 -29.96 11.45 -4.72
N THR A 704 -30.06 12.57 -4.00
CA THR A 704 -29.29 12.80 -2.77
C THR A 704 -30.24 12.94 -1.58
N SER A 705 -29.80 12.47 -0.39
CA SER A 705 -30.61 12.56 0.83
C SER A 705 -29.87 13.29 1.96
N GLY A 706 -30.47 14.34 2.50
CA GLY A 706 -29.90 15.15 3.57
C GLY A 706 -30.94 15.60 4.60
N ALA A 707 -30.47 15.87 5.85
CA ALA A 707 -31.36 16.18 6.96
C ALA A 707 -32.23 17.44 6.76
N LEU A 708 -31.72 18.46 6.07
CA LEU A 708 -32.39 19.72 5.89
C LEU A 708 -33.23 19.79 4.61
N ARG A 709 -32.82 19.06 3.55
CA ARG A 709 -33.42 19.13 2.23
C ARG A 709 -34.26 17.90 1.84
N GLY A 710 -34.17 16.85 2.62
CA GLY A 710 -34.87 15.62 2.34
C GLY A 710 -34.22 14.82 1.22
N LEU A 711 -35.04 14.35 0.29
CA LEU A 711 -34.63 13.62 -0.91
C LEU A 711 -34.73 14.52 -2.12
N GLU A 712 -33.63 14.79 -2.79
CA GLU A 712 -33.56 15.72 -3.94
C GLU A 712 -33.05 15.02 -5.19
N PRO A 713 -33.64 15.21 -6.37
CA PRO A 713 -33.10 14.69 -7.62
C PRO A 713 -31.83 15.43 -8.03
N VAL A 714 -30.90 14.70 -8.64
CA VAL A 714 -29.65 15.22 -9.20
C VAL A 714 -29.83 15.52 -10.66
N ALA A 715 -29.51 16.75 -11.07
CA ALA A 715 -29.68 17.22 -12.44
C ALA A 715 -28.47 16.93 -13.33
N ALA A 716 -27.28 16.88 -12.74
CA ALA A 716 -26.04 16.65 -13.50
C ALA A 716 -24.95 16.01 -12.64
N ILE A 717 -24.05 15.25 -13.29
CA ILE A 717 -22.79 14.76 -12.72
C ILE A 717 -21.64 15.18 -13.65
N GLY A 718 -20.77 16.07 -13.18
CA GLY A 718 -19.79 16.73 -14.03
C GLY A 718 -20.48 17.49 -15.18
N SER A 719 -20.09 17.21 -16.40
CA SER A 719 -20.72 17.79 -17.61
C SER A 719 -21.93 16.99 -18.13
N MET A 720 -22.28 15.86 -17.53
CA MET A 720 -23.38 15.01 -17.98
C MET A 720 -24.70 15.41 -17.33
N LEU A 721 -25.68 15.72 -18.13
CA LEU A 721 -27.04 15.96 -17.70
C LEU A 721 -27.77 14.61 -17.47
N LEU A 722 -28.48 14.49 -16.36
CA LEU A 722 -29.22 13.30 -15.99
C LEU A 722 -30.72 13.44 -16.24
N ALA A 723 -31.40 12.32 -16.42
CA ALA A 723 -32.85 12.30 -16.36
C ALA A 723 -33.29 12.73 -14.95
N GLN A 724 -34.09 13.78 -14.87
CA GLN A 724 -34.46 14.38 -13.58
C GLN A 724 -35.66 13.72 -12.92
N HIS A 725 -36.37 12.85 -13.59
CA HIS A 725 -37.65 12.38 -13.10
C HIS A 725 -37.98 10.96 -13.54
N ASP A 726 -38.31 10.14 -12.55
CA ASP A 726 -39.01 8.88 -12.74
C ASP A 726 -40.28 8.93 -11.89
N ASP A 727 -41.43 8.79 -12.53
CA ASP A 727 -42.75 8.92 -11.88
C ASP A 727 -42.91 7.98 -10.68
N ARG A 728 -42.22 6.84 -10.68
CA ARG A 728 -42.22 5.88 -9.56
C ARG A 728 -41.60 6.44 -8.29
N LEU A 729 -40.71 7.44 -8.40
CA LEU A 729 -40.03 8.06 -7.26
C LEU A 729 -40.78 9.28 -6.72
N THR A 730 -41.79 9.80 -7.43
CA THR A 730 -42.55 10.98 -7.00
C THR A 730 -43.16 10.85 -5.60
N PRO A 731 -43.82 9.74 -5.21
CA PRO A 731 -44.32 9.56 -3.86
C PRO A 731 -43.19 9.57 -2.81
N LEU A 732 -42.06 8.89 -3.09
CA LEU A 732 -40.93 8.80 -2.20
C LEU A 732 -40.29 10.18 -1.95
N VAL A 733 -40.07 10.96 -3.00
CA VAL A 733 -39.55 12.32 -2.91
C VAL A 733 -40.51 13.23 -2.12
N ALA A 734 -41.81 13.12 -2.38
CA ALA A 734 -42.85 13.91 -1.70
C ALA A 734 -42.87 13.60 -0.18
N HIS A 735 -42.93 12.33 0.22
CA HIS A 735 -42.93 11.91 1.63
C HIS A 735 -41.69 12.33 2.40
N LEU A 736 -40.56 12.41 1.71
CA LEU A 736 -39.28 12.81 2.32
C LEU A 736 -38.94 14.29 2.08
N SER A 737 -39.82 15.07 1.46
CA SER A 737 -39.60 16.50 1.28
C SER A 737 -39.61 17.23 2.64
N PRO A 738 -38.85 18.33 2.79
CA PRO A 738 -38.90 19.14 4.01
C PRO A 738 -40.32 19.63 4.34
N GLU A 739 -41.18 19.71 3.38
CA GLU A 739 -42.57 20.24 3.52
C GLU A 739 -43.55 19.24 4.12
N GLN A 740 -43.31 17.95 4.02
CA GLN A 740 -44.24 16.90 4.51
C GLN A 740 -43.70 16.06 5.67
N ARG A 741 -42.43 16.27 6.12
CA ARG A 741 -41.83 15.52 7.23
C ARG A 741 -42.46 15.91 8.57
N ARG A 742 -43.14 14.97 9.22
CA ARG A 742 -43.55 15.03 10.64
C ARG A 742 -42.54 14.35 11.54
#